data_e252bd3a6c9fd73a4b05d8fad0610afb
#
_entry.id   e252bd3a6c9fd73a4b05d8fad0610afb
#
_cell.length_a   1.000
_cell.length_b   1.000
_cell.length_c   1.000
_cell.angle_alpha   90.00
_cell.angle_beta   90.00
_cell.angle_gamma   90.00
#
_symmetry.space_group_name_H-M   'P 1'
#
loop_
_entity.id
_entity.type
_entity.pdbx_description
1 polymer ?
#
loop_
_entity_poly.entity_id
_entity_poly.type
_entity_poly.pdbx_seq_one_letter_code
_entity_poly.pdbx_strand_id
1 'polypeptide(L)'
;MSSNRRSMGGIPAAKPKDFKKSVKRIFIELGIFKYFILLAVLLSVLSSVISIFAPKQLSKLTDEITSGLMINNDNLVKISNSIKSNINSDSFKKRIVKILDVNYTNFGNIMMDSSISQEEQSYILKLYKGDFSSIYSLSDNTLNKLFTDSIYNGVNISRSDKIKFIKESSNNRISLPDSIAKVIFDDLIIDGVKINSYDQVKFMNMVSSSKELKKDKDIYNKFDKLPSSLKKVILPSMRLDKIKSITIFIFILYVVSALLSFLEHIIMANTSNRFAYKIRSNISKKFNKLPLSFFDKNETGNIMSIVTNDVDTITQSLNQSAAMLVSSSTLLIGSLVMMFITNIVMAFTAVISSIFGFIFIGIILSKSQKYFIKKQESLGLLNGHIEEMYSSLNVINVYNASDYASDKFNKLNTELYKSNILSSFLSGLMQPGMNFISNFGYVAVCIVGSMLALDGKITFGVIVAFITYVRLFTQPLSQFAQGLNSLQSGVAASERVFKFIDEKEEEDESSINSKLAISKAKGNIEFKNVVFTYDGNDTPTIKGFSASIKAGQKVAIVGPTGAGKTTMVNLLMKFYNISSGDIVIDNYSISKLTRDNIHDLFTMVLQDTWLFEGSIKDNIRYNQLDVSDDEIVKVCEVVGLDHYIKTLSKGYDIYINSVDSVSAGERQLMTIARGMLKKSPFLILDEATSNVDTRTEEIVQKAMDKLIKNKTSFIIAHRLSTIKNADLILVVKDGNIVEQGNHEELMKLGGSYAELYNSQFELE
;
A
#
# COMPACT_ATOMS: atom_id res chain seq x y z
N MET A 1 -3.92 -33.10 -29.04
CA MET A 1 -3.05 -31.89 -28.91
C MET A 1 -3.21 -31.34 -27.50
N SER A 2 -2.17 -31.42 -26.67
CA SER A 2 -2.23 -31.05 -25.25
C SER A 2 -2.22 -29.54 -25.11
N SER A 3 -3.37 -28.94 -24.84
CA SER A 3 -3.47 -27.54 -24.48
C SER A 3 -2.86 -27.33 -23.09
N ASN A 4 -1.76 -26.59 -23.03
CA ASN A 4 -1.21 -26.05 -21.79
C ASN A 4 -2.21 -25.04 -21.19
N ARG A 5 -3.26 -25.49 -20.54
CA ARG A 5 -4.11 -24.66 -19.69
C ARG A 5 -3.33 -24.27 -18.44
N ARG A 6 -2.74 -23.08 -18.44
CA ARG A 6 -2.22 -22.45 -17.23
C ARG A 6 -3.38 -21.82 -16.48
N SER A 7 -3.72 -22.42 -15.33
CA SER A 7 -4.76 -21.95 -14.41
C SER A 7 -4.59 -20.48 -14.00
N MET A 8 -5.73 -19.80 -13.82
CA MET A 8 -5.87 -18.48 -13.21
C MET A 8 -5.58 -18.52 -11.69
N GLY A 9 -4.37 -18.83 -11.28
CA GLY A 9 -3.85 -18.46 -9.97
C GLY A 9 -3.00 -17.25 -10.17
N GLY A 10 -3.21 -16.16 -9.40
CA GLY A 10 -2.51 -14.89 -9.54
C GLY A 10 -1.03 -15.08 -9.88
N ILE A 11 -0.67 -14.79 -11.11
CA ILE A 11 0.68 -14.93 -11.64
C ILE A 11 1.57 -14.06 -10.76
N PRO A 12 2.62 -14.59 -10.11
CA PRO A 12 3.60 -13.73 -9.44
C PRO A 12 4.06 -12.72 -10.47
N ALA A 13 4.12 -11.44 -10.08
CA ALA A 13 4.50 -10.37 -10.98
C ALA A 13 5.75 -10.79 -11.74
N ALA A 14 5.57 -11.21 -12.99
CA ALA A 14 6.68 -11.61 -13.83
C ALA A 14 7.64 -10.44 -13.89
N LYS A 15 8.94 -10.68 -13.68
CA LYS A 15 9.92 -9.61 -13.82
C LYS A 15 9.76 -9.01 -15.22
N PRO A 16 9.64 -7.70 -15.36
CA PRO A 16 9.47 -7.07 -16.65
C PRO A 16 10.66 -7.46 -17.56
N LYS A 17 10.39 -7.80 -18.80
CA LYS A 17 11.43 -8.20 -19.77
C LYS A 17 12.36 -7.03 -20.08
N ASP A 18 11.81 -5.80 -20.16
CA ASP A 18 12.57 -4.57 -20.41
C ASP A 18 12.09 -3.45 -19.49
N PHE A 19 12.63 -3.43 -18.26
CA PHE A 19 12.27 -2.47 -17.23
C PHE A 19 12.42 -1.01 -17.68
N LYS A 20 13.56 -0.67 -18.33
CA LYS A 20 13.85 0.71 -18.76
C LYS A 20 12.85 1.20 -19.80
N LYS A 21 12.54 0.36 -20.79
CA LYS A 21 11.62 0.69 -21.87
C LYS A 21 10.20 0.92 -21.35
N SER A 22 9.75 0.03 -20.44
CA SER A 22 8.42 0.10 -19.86
C SER A 22 8.26 1.33 -18.94
N VAL A 23 9.25 1.64 -18.10
CA VAL A 23 9.25 2.87 -17.29
C VAL A 23 9.22 4.12 -18.17
N LYS A 24 10.08 4.19 -19.21
CA LYS A 24 10.08 5.32 -20.14
C LYS A 24 8.71 5.51 -20.80
N ARG A 25 8.05 4.40 -21.15
CA ARG A 25 6.74 4.44 -21.76
C ARG A 25 5.66 4.93 -20.80
N ILE A 26 5.67 4.46 -19.53
CA ILE A 26 4.76 5.02 -18.49
C ILE A 26 4.90 6.54 -18.44
N PHE A 27 6.12 7.06 -18.39
CA PHE A 27 6.37 8.51 -18.36
C PHE A 27 5.85 9.25 -19.59
N ILE A 28 5.90 8.64 -20.77
CA ILE A 28 5.35 9.22 -22.01
C ILE A 28 3.81 9.22 -21.94
N GLU A 29 3.21 8.10 -21.55
CA GLU A 29 1.75 7.95 -21.48
C GLU A 29 1.10 8.79 -20.36
N LEU A 30 1.85 9.09 -19.31
CA LEU A 30 1.41 10.03 -18.27
C LEU A 30 1.13 11.42 -18.83
N GLY A 31 1.83 11.86 -19.89
CA GLY A 31 1.56 13.13 -20.53
C GLY A 31 1.55 14.31 -19.54
N ILE A 32 0.41 14.98 -19.40
CA ILE A 32 0.23 16.12 -18.48
C ILE A 32 0.26 15.70 -17.00
N PHE A 33 -0.08 14.46 -16.68
CA PHE A 33 -0.09 13.93 -15.30
C PHE A 33 1.30 13.90 -14.66
N LYS A 34 2.38 13.86 -15.43
CA LYS A 34 3.77 13.89 -14.93
C LYS A 34 4.05 15.13 -14.08
N TYR A 35 3.44 16.28 -14.38
CA TYR A 35 3.64 17.52 -13.61
C TYR A 35 2.97 17.44 -12.23
N PHE A 36 1.80 16.80 -12.13
CA PHE A 36 1.15 16.57 -10.85
C PHE A 36 1.95 15.57 -9.99
N ILE A 37 2.53 14.53 -10.60
CA ILE A 37 3.44 13.61 -9.90
C ILE A 37 4.69 14.35 -9.42
N LEU A 38 5.27 15.23 -10.25
CA LEU A 38 6.42 16.04 -9.86
C LEU A 38 6.10 16.94 -8.66
N LEU A 39 4.93 17.58 -8.67
CA LEU A 39 4.45 18.39 -7.54
C LEU A 39 4.28 17.54 -6.28
N ALA A 40 3.66 16.37 -6.37
CA ALA A 40 3.50 15.46 -5.24
C ALA A 40 4.86 15.00 -4.67
N VAL A 41 5.82 14.67 -5.55
CA VAL A 41 7.20 14.33 -5.17
C VAL A 41 7.87 15.50 -4.44
N LEU A 42 7.70 16.72 -4.92
CA LEU A 42 8.26 17.93 -4.27
C LEU A 42 7.66 18.14 -2.88
N LEU A 43 6.35 17.99 -2.73
CA LEU A 43 5.66 18.05 -1.43
C LEU A 43 6.15 16.96 -0.48
N SER A 44 6.36 15.74 -0.98
CA SER A 44 6.89 14.61 -0.22
C SER A 44 8.32 14.87 0.28
N VAL A 45 9.19 15.42 -0.57
CA VAL A 45 10.55 15.83 -0.19
C VAL A 45 10.49 16.89 0.90
N LEU A 46 9.67 17.94 0.71
CA LEU A 46 9.55 19.04 1.66
C LEU A 46 9.04 18.56 3.03
N SER A 47 8.00 17.70 3.05
CA SER A 47 7.49 17.06 4.27
C SER A 47 8.58 16.25 4.98
N SER A 48 9.34 15.45 4.21
CA SER A 48 10.43 14.61 4.74
C SER A 48 11.56 15.47 5.32
N VAL A 49 11.96 16.54 4.64
CA VAL A 49 12.98 17.49 5.12
C VAL A 49 12.55 18.13 6.44
N ILE A 50 11.30 18.57 6.54
CA ILE A 50 10.76 19.14 7.79
C ILE A 50 10.84 18.11 8.92
N SER A 51 10.48 16.86 8.66
CA SER A 51 10.54 15.76 9.63
C SER A 51 11.96 15.46 10.12
N ILE A 52 12.98 15.64 9.26
CA ILE A 52 14.40 15.46 9.62
C ILE A 52 14.90 16.55 10.57
N PHE A 53 14.33 17.77 10.53
CA PHE A 53 14.71 18.84 11.44
C PHE A 53 14.09 18.72 12.84
N ALA A 54 12.98 18.01 12.99
CA ALA A 54 12.28 17.86 14.27
C ALA A 54 13.14 17.26 15.40
N PRO A 55 13.96 16.22 15.21
CA PRO A 55 14.84 15.68 16.26
C PRO A 55 15.86 16.70 16.80
N LYS A 56 16.37 17.58 15.95
CA LYS A 56 17.30 18.64 16.38
C LYS A 56 16.60 19.66 17.30
N GLN A 57 15.35 19.98 17.05
CA GLN A 57 14.58 20.88 17.92
C GLN A 57 14.18 20.15 19.21
N LEU A 58 13.87 18.85 19.14
CA LEU A 58 13.61 18.02 20.31
C LEU A 58 14.85 17.92 21.22
N SER A 59 16.06 17.85 20.64
CA SER A 59 17.31 17.93 21.39
C SER A 59 17.38 19.24 22.18
N LYS A 60 17.14 20.40 21.54
CA LYS A 60 17.15 21.69 22.22
C LYS A 60 16.09 21.78 23.32
N LEU A 61 14.89 21.23 23.10
CA LEU A 61 13.84 21.16 24.12
C LEU A 61 14.30 20.36 25.33
N THR A 62 14.89 19.17 25.07
CA THR A 62 15.40 18.31 26.13
C THR A 62 16.53 19.02 26.91
N ASP A 63 17.42 19.70 26.23
CA ASP A 63 18.53 20.43 26.88
C ASP A 63 18.01 21.58 27.76
N GLU A 64 17.01 22.35 27.31
CA GLU A 64 16.37 23.39 28.14
C GLU A 64 15.66 22.82 29.37
N ILE A 65 14.97 21.67 29.22
CA ILE A 65 14.34 20.98 30.35
C ILE A 65 15.41 20.45 31.32
N THR A 66 16.44 19.79 30.80
CA THR A 66 17.50 19.19 31.59
C THR A 66 18.29 20.25 32.36
N SER A 67 18.59 21.39 31.70
CA SER A 67 19.29 22.51 32.34
C SER A 67 18.48 23.14 33.50
N GLY A 68 17.15 23.05 33.42
CA GLY A 68 16.26 23.50 34.51
C GLY A 68 16.10 22.50 35.67
N LEU A 69 16.49 21.23 35.43
CA LEU A 69 16.37 20.17 36.44
C LEU A 69 17.72 19.78 37.06
N MET A 70 18.84 19.97 36.36
CA MET A 70 20.16 19.60 36.85
C MET A 70 20.69 20.60 37.85
N ILE A 71 21.33 20.06 38.89
CA ILE A 71 22.03 20.83 39.91
C ILE A 71 23.17 21.57 39.26
N ASN A 72 23.29 22.90 39.56
CA ASN A 72 24.41 23.73 39.10
C ASN A 72 25.64 23.47 39.96
N ASN A 73 26.49 22.53 39.52
CA ASN A 73 27.70 22.14 40.20
C ASN A 73 28.68 23.30 40.40
N ASP A 74 28.75 24.27 39.45
CA ASP A 74 29.62 25.41 39.57
C ASP A 74 29.19 26.31 40.75
N ASN A 75 27.92 26.52 40.94
CA ASN A 75 27.41 27.28 42.09
C ASN A 75 27.57 26.52 43.40
N LEU A 76 27.41 25.20 43.39
CA LEU A 76 27.73 24.39 44.57
C LEU A 76 29.18 24.54 44.98
N VAL A 77 30.11 24.50 44.03
CA VAL A 77 31.54 24.70 44.29
C VAL A 77 31.80 26.10 44.76
N LYS A 78 31.20 27.11 44.12
CA LYS A 78 31.32 28.54 44.56
C LYS A 78 30.85 28.74 46.01
N ILE A 79 29.65 28.22 46.35
CA ILE A 79 29.12 28.31 47.75
C ILE A 79 30.08 27.62 48.71
N SER A 80 30.52 26.41 48.37
CA SER A 80 31.43 25.61 49.23
C SER A 80 32.77 26.33 49.45
N ASN A 81 33.38 26.89 48.38
CA ASN A 81 34.65 27.60 48.45
C ASN A 81 34.52 28.93 49.19
N SER A 82 33.42 29.65 48.98
CA SER A 82 33.15 30.91 49.71
C SER A 82 32.98 30.68 51.20
N ILE A 83 32.25 29.63 51.61
CA ILE A 83 32.09 29.27 53.02
C ILE A 83 33.44 28.84 53.61
N LYS A 84 34.25 28.03 52.92
CA LYS A 84 35.57 27.62 53.36
C LYS A 84 36.51 28.84 53.53
N SER A 85 36.49 29.75 52.55
CA SER A 85 37.26 31.00 52.63
C SER A 85 36.83 31.85 53.83
N ASN A 86 35.53 31.97 54.06
CA ASN A 86 35.02 32.69 55.22
C ASN A 86 35.47 32.09 56.55
N ILE A 87 35.41 30.78 56.72
CA ILE A 87 35.83 30.04 57.91
C ILE A 87 37.31 30.33 58.23
N ASN A 88 38.15 30.38 57.22
CA ASN A 88 39.62 30.61 57.35
C ASN A 88 39.99 32.07 57.52
N SER A 89 39.04 33.00 57.47
CA SER A 89 39.30 34.43 57.56
C SER A 89 39.47 34.91 59.00
N ASP A 90 40.35 35.91 59.22
CA ASP A 90 40.48 36.58 60.48
C ASP A 90 39.24 37.31 60.93
N SER A 91 38.40 37.74 59.98
CA SER A 91 37.07 38.32 60.22
C SER A 91 36.14 37.32 60.92
N PHE A 92 36.15 36.04 60.51
CA PHE A 92 35.37 35.00 61.14
C PHE A 92 35.80 34.72 62.58
N LYS A 93 37.11 34.64 62.80
CA LYS A 93 37.65 34.44 64.17
C LYS A 93 37.23 35.60 65.10
N LYS A 94 37.37 36.85 64.64
CA LYS A 94 36.95 38.06 65.39
C LYS A 94 35.44 38.05 65.67
N ARG A 95 34.65 37.51 64.78
CA ARG A 95 33.18 37.38 64.90
C ARG A 95 32.80 36.33 65.95
N ILE A 96 33.45 35.19 65.95
CA ILE A 96 33.24 34.15 67.00
C ILE A 96 33.52 34.76 68.39
N VAL A 97 34.62 35.49 68.52
CA VAL A 97 34.95 36.15 69.79
C VAL A 97 33.82 37.11 70.25
N LYS A 98 33.29 37.91 69.33
CA LYS A 98 32.15 38.84 69.62
C LYS A 98 30.85 38.12 69.91
N ILE A 99 30.55 36.96 69.25
CA ILE A 99 29.38 36.14 69.48
C ILE A 99 29.41 35.48 70.86
N LEU A 100 30.59 34.99 71.24
CA LEU A 100 30.80 34.34 72.52
C LEU A 100 30.73 35.36 73.66
N ASP A 101 31.16 36.60 73.44
CA ASP A 101 31.05 37.72 74.38
C ASP A 101 31.37 37.25 75.81
N VAL A 102 32.65 36.90 76.00
CA VAL A 102 33.11 36.39 77.32
C VAL A 102 33.04 37.49 78.34
N ASN A 103 32.37 37.25 79.41
CA ASN A 103 32.22 38.21 80.49
C ASN A 103 33.48 38.29 81.35
N TYR A 104 34.36 39.25 81.06
CA TYR A 104 35.60 39.48 81.82
C TYR A 104 35.42 40.23 83.13
N THR A 105 34.25 40.84 83.42
CA THR A 105 34.04 41.60 84.64
C THR A 105 33.99 40.71 85.89
N ASN A 106 33.63 39.48 85.80
CA ASN A 106 33.62 38.54 86.88
C ASN A 106 34.90 37.66 86.94
N PHE A 107 35.93 37.94 86.13
CA PHE A 107 37.13 37.18 86.08
C PHE A 107 37.79 36.86 87.38
N GLY A 108 37.92 37.88 88.29
CA GLY A 108 38.50 37.70 89.60
C GLY A 108 37.71 36.75 90.52
N ASN A 109 36.42 36.82 90.44
CA ASN A 109 35.50 35.96 91.18
C ASN A 109 35.53 34.49 90.72
N ILE A 110 35.64 34.30 89.38
CA ILE A 110 35.78 32.97 88.74
C ILE A 110 37.13 32.34 89.07
N MET A 111 38.21 33.12 89.15
CA MET A 111 39.53 32.62 89.51
C MET A 111 39.70 32.29 90.96
N MET A 112 38.89 32.86 91.86
CA MET A 112 38.87 32.56 93.30
C MET A 112 37.85 31.46 93.69
N ASP A 113 37.11 30.94 92.68
CA ASP A 113 36.05 29.92 92.91
C ASP A 113 36.69 28.54 93.14
N SER A 114 36.56 27.99 94.32
CA SER A 114 37.11 26.71 94.77
C SER A 114 36.51 25.52 94.04
N SER A 115 35.44 25.72 93.29
CA SER A 115 34.79 24.67 92.46
C SER A 115 35.48 24.51 91.06
N ILE A 116 36.46 25.38 90.69
CA ILE A 116 37.18 25.34 89.41
C ILE A 116 38.61 24.79 89.69
N SER A 117 38.98 23.76 88.96
CA SER A 117 40.32 23.13 89.07
C SER A 117 41.45 24.05 88.69
N GLN A 118 42.66 23.85 89.29
CA GLN A 118 43.84 24.64 88.95
C GLN A 118 44.18 24.55 87.41
N GLU A 119 43.85 23.44 86.83
CA GLU A 119 44.06 23.25 85.33
C GLU A 119 43.11 24.11 84.52
N GLU A 120 41.81 24.14 84.91
CA GLU A 120 40.84 25.04 84.29
C GLU A 120 41.17 26.50 84.47
N GLN A 121 41.66 26.90 85.67
CA GLN A 121 42.12 28.23 85.92
C GLN A 121 43.26 28.65 85.00
N SER A 122 44.15 27.73 84.65
CA SER A 122 45.20 27.99 83.66
C SER A 122 44.63 28.19 82.28
N TYR A 123 43.58 27.45 81.86
CA TYR A 123 42.89 27.67 80.57
C TYR A 123 42.11 28.97 80.56
N ILE A 124 41.50 29.40 81.61
CA ILE A 124 40.84 30.71 81.72
C ILE A 124 41.87 31.86 81.67
N LEU A 125 43.05 31.71 82.27
CA LEU A 125 44.14 32.69 82.12
C LEU A 125 44.67 32.81 80.69
N LYS A 126 44.77 31.71 79.95
CA LYS A 126 45.14 31.71 78.53
C LYS A 126 44.04 32.37 77.70
N LEU A 127 42.76 32.11 78.00
CA LEU A 127 41.64 32.77 77.36
C LEU A 127 41.67 34.26 77.52
N TYR A 128 41.95 34.77 78.76
CA TYR A 128 42.13 36.19 79.07
C TYR A 128 43.30 36.84 78.33
N LYS A 129 44.37 36.09 78.06
CA LYS A 129 45.54 36.53 77.22
C LYS A 129 45.24 36.48 75.74
N GLY A 130 44.03 36.13 75.34
CA GLY A 130 43.61 36.10 73.91
C GLY A 130 43.73 34.75 73.21
N ASP A 131 44.08 33.66 73.92
CA ASP A 131 44.11 32.30 73.40
C ASP A 131 42.71 31.65 73.54
N PHE A 132 41.86 31.89 72.55
CA PHE A 132 40.46 31.33 72.52
C PHE A 132 40.42 29.81 72.32
N SER A 133 41.55 29.15 71.96
CA SER A 133 41.59 27.69 71.82
C SER A 133 41.44 26.95 73.15
N SER A 134 41.86 27.62 74.24
CA SER A 134 41.74 27.08 75.58
C SER A 134 40.28 26.95 76.11
N ILE A 135 39.33 27.59 75.43
CA ILE A 135 37.87 27.54 75.81
C ILE A 135 37.30 26.11 75.66
N TYR A 136 37.83 25.32 74.74
CA TYR A 136 37.39 23.96 74.49
C TYR A 136 37.76 22.95 75.59
N SER A 137 38.66 23.34 76.47
CA SER A 137 39.14 22.52 77.57
C SER A 137 38.44 22.79 78.88
N LEU A 138 37.45 23.68 78.89
CA LEU A 138 36.71 24.08 80.07
C LEU A 138 35.43 23.20 80.33
N SER A 139 35.14 22.92 81.62
CA SER A 139 33.93 22.18 82.00
C SER A 139 32.65 23.03 81.88
N ASP A 140 31.48 22.35 81.81
CA ASP A 140 30.19 22.99 81.72
C ASP A 140 29.92 23.96 82.83
N ASN A 141 30.39 23.66 83.98
CA ASN A 141 30.19 24.51 85.19
C ASN A 141 30.95 25.82 85.03
N THR A 142 32.19 25.71 84.49
CA THR A 142 33.07 26.89 84.24
C THR A 142 32.54 27.72 83.05
N LEU A 143 32.08 27.04 81.97
CA LEU A 143 31.50 27.75 80.84
C LEU A 143 30.18 28.48 81.26
N ASN A 144 29.34 27.90 82.11
CA ASN A 144 28.13 28.56 82.65
C ASN A 144 28.42 29.82 83.45
N LYS A 145 29.61 29.92 84.07
CA LYS A 145 30.03 31.11 84.80
C LYS A 145 30.66 32.18 83.93
N LEU A 146 31.27 31.76 82.81
CA LEU A 146 31.93 32.64 81.85
C LEU A 146 30.99 33.32 80.87
N PHE A 147 29.85 32.70 80.54
CA PHE A 147 28.93 33.24 79.58
C PHE A 147 27.66 33.78 80.17
N THR A 148 27.17 34.86 79.57
CA THR A 148 25.86 35.46 79.81
C THR A 148 25.07 35.50 78.50
N ASP A 149 23.77 35.67 78.53
CA ASP A 149 22.97 35.97 77.40
C ASP A 149 23.44 37.29 76.77
N SER A 150 23.56 37.35 75.46
CA SER A 150 23.97 38.57 74.77
C SER A 150 23.19 38.75 73.44
N ILE A 151 23.12 39.99 72.97
CA ILE A 151 22.51 40.31 71.69
C ILE A 151 23.60 40.67 70.69
N TYR A 152 23.66 39.91 69.62
CA TYR A 152 24.61 40.19 68.51
C TYR A 152 23.82 40.35 67.20
N ASN A 153 24.01 41.51 66.53
CA ASN A 153 23.28 41.85 65.30
C ASN A 153 21.78 41.65 65.42
N GLY A 154 21.15 42.01 66.54
CA GLY A 154 19.71 41.89 66.74
C GLY A 154 19.20 40.49 67.08
N VAL A 155 20.10 39.50 67.22
CA VAL A 155 19.75 38.12 67.59
C VAL A 155 20.15 37.90 69.04
N ASN A 156 19.22 37.47 69.88
CA ASN A 156 19.50 37.07 71.24
C ASN A 156 20.18 35.70 71.28
N ILE A 157 21.38 35.61 71.81
CA ILE A 157 22.19 34.37 71.91
C ILE A 157 22.24 33.99 73.36
N SER A 158 21.56 32.91 73.74
CA SER A 158 21.49 32.42 75.07
C SER A 158 22.86 31.82 75.52
N ARG A 159 23.09 31.85 76.81
CA ARG A 159 24.21 31.19 77.46
C ARG A 159 24.28 29.69 77.02
N SER A 160 23.17 29.04 77.04
CA SER A 160 23.06 27.61 76.67
C SER A 160 23.50 27.35 75.19
N ASP A 161 23.16 28.27 74.27
CA ASP A 161 23.59 28.19 72.89
C ASP A 161 25.09 28.37 72.71
N LYS A 162 25.69 29.32 73.44
CA LYS A 162 27.16 29.52 73.44
C LYS A 162 27.89 28.26 73.93
N ILE A 163 27.46 27.64 75.00
CA ILE A 163 28.00 26.41 75.58
C ILE A 163 27.88 25.26 74.59
N LYS A 164 26.69 25.08 74.04
CA LYS A 164 26.41 24.05 73.00
C LYS A 164 27.28 24.24 71.78
N PHE A 165 27.50 25.46 71.29
CA PHE A 165 28.39 25.78 70.20
C PHE A 165 29.85 25.35 70.47
N ILE A 166 30.38 25.61 71.66
CA ILE A 166 31.75 25.23 72.03
C ILE A 166 31.91 23.72 72.06
N LYS A 167 30.96 23.00 72.65
CA LYS A 167 31.01 21.56 72.75
C LYS A 167 30.90 20.84 71.43
N GLU A 168 30.00 21.27 70.57
CA GLU A 168 29.85 20.70 69.25
C GLU A 168 31.05 21.01 68.34
N SER A 169 31.63 22.18 68.48
CA SER A 169 32.86 22.58 67.77
C SER A 169 34.07 21.73 68.20
N SER A 170 34.18 21.36 69.51
CA SER A 170 35.27 20.48 70.01
C SER A 170 35.19 19.05 69.47
N ASN A 171 33.97 18.58 69.19
CA ASN A 171 33.71 17.20 68.68
C ASN A 171 33.74 17.07 67.18
N ASN A 172 34.22 18.08 66.43
CA ASN A 172 34.18 18.13 64.96
C ASN A 172 32.75 17.92 64.36
N ARG A 173 31.72 18.13 65.16
CA ARG A 173 30.32 18.11 64.69
C ARG A 173 29.86 19.51 64.41
N ILE A 174 29.49 19.81 63.19
CA ILE A 174 29.01 21.14 62.73
C ILE A 174 27.51 21.22 62.96
N SER A 175 27.04 21.05 64.19
CA SER A 175 25.68 21.34 64.55
C SER A 175 25.66 22.63 65.37
N LEU A 176 25.37 23.76 64.66
CA LEU A 176 25.32 25.08 65.30
C LEU A 176 23.89 25.36 65.81
N PRO A 177 23.78 25.88 67.03
CA PRO A 177 22.51 26.40 67.53
C PRO A 177 21.92 27.47 66.59
N ASP A 178 20.60 27.48 66.40
CA ASP A 178 19.90 28.31 65.42
C ASP A 178 20.18 29.84 65.63
N SER A 179 20.32 30.28 66.87
CA SER A 179 20.67 31.65 67.25
C SER A 179 22.04 32.05 66.68
N ILE A 180 23.03 31.18 66.84
CA ILE A 180 24.40 31.40 66.34
C ILE A 180 24.45 31.22 64.83
N ALA A 181 23.74 30.22 64.28
CA ALA A 181 23.67 30.00 62.84
C ALA A 181 23.16 31.19 62.05
N LYS A 182 22.32 32.06 62.65
CA LYS A 182 21.79 33.28 62.00
C LYS A 182 22.82 34.40 61.83
N VAL A 183 23.91 34.36 62.57
CA VAL A 183 24.84 35.52 62.65
C VAL A 183 26.33 35.15 62.45
N ILE A 184 26.68 33.87 62.28
CA ILE A 184 28.07 33.39 62.26
C ILE A 184 28.80 33.75 60.97
N PHE A 185 28.06 33.79 59.82
CA PHE A 185 28.61 34.14 58.49
C PHE A 185 28.07 35.46 58.00
N ASP A 186 28.86 36.12 57.12
CA ASP A 186 28.35 37.24 56.33
C ASP A 186 27.41 36.73 55.26
N ASP A 187 26.50 37.61 54.83
CA ASP A 187 25.61 37.30 53.70
C ASP A 187 26.46 37.08 52.43
N LEU A 188 26.21 35.97 51.73
CA LEU A 188 26.84 35.66 50.49
C LEU A 188 25.90 36.00 49.32
N ILE A 189 26.40 36.65 48.27
CA ILE A 189 25.65 36.95 47.08
C ILE A 189 26.21 36.13 45.92
N ILE A 190 25.36 35.21 45.37
CA ILE A 190 25.72 34.40 44.21
C ILE A 190 24.58 34.55 43.19
N ASP A 191 24.91 34.91 41.95
CA ASP A 191 23.96 35.14 40.86
C ASP A 191 22.80 36.08 41.23
N GLY A 192 23.11 37.14 42.08
CA GLY A 192 22.12 38.12 42.51
C GLY A 192 21.20 37.63 43.65
N VAL A 193 21.37 36.41 44.13
CA VAL A 193 20.60 35.84 45.23
C VAL A 193 21.40 35.97 46.52
N LYS A 194 20.78 36.58 47.55
CA LYS A 194 21.36 36.73 48.88
C LYS A 194 21.17 35.45 49.67
N ILE A 195 22.25 34.80 50.12
CA ILE A 195 22.28 33.63 50.98
C ILE A 195 22.71 34.07 52.36
N ASN A 196 21.81 34.06 53.29
CA ASN A 196 22.07 34.50 54.68
C ASN A 196 22.90 33.47 55.47
N SER A 197 23.42 33.87 56.65
CA SER A 197 24.25 33.04 57.50
C SER A 197 23.56 31.68 57.86
N TYR A 198 22.31 31.70 58.16
CA TYR A 198 21.53 30.50 58.51
C TYR A 198 21.43 29.47 57.35
N ASP A 199 21.21 29.98 56.15
CA ASP A 199 21.16 29.15 54.94
C ASP A 199 22.55 28.56 54.59
N GLN A 200 23.62 29.33 54.81
CA GLN A 200 25.00 28.84 54.65
C GLN A 200 25.29 27.69 55.63
N VAL A 201 24.86 27.78 56.90
CA VAL A 201 25.02 26.71 57.89
C VAL A 201 24.20 25.48 57.52
N LYS A 202 22.99 25.63 57.06
CA LYS A 202 22.17 24.51 56.58
C LYS A 202 22.85 23.81 55.38
N PHE A 203 23.43 24.55 54.49
CA PHE A 203 24.20 24.00 53.37
C PHE A 203 25.42 23.19 53.84
N MET A 204 26.20 23.71 54.79
CA MET A 204 27.32 23.02 55.41
C MET A 204 26.90 21.70 56.08
N ASN A 205 25.83 21.72 56.86
CA ASN A 205 25.32 20.53 57.54
C ASN A 205 24.88 19.44 56.52
N MET A 206 24.32 19.84 55.42
CA MET A 206 23.97 18.93 54.31
C MET A 206 25.20 18.33 53.65
N VAL A 207 26.19 19.16 53.33
CA VAL A 207 27.43 18.71 52.63
C VAL A 207 28.28 17.83 53.58
N SER A 208 28.40 18.18 54.89
CA SER A 208 29.18 17.41 55.85
C SER A 208 28.53 16.02 56.18
N SER A 209 27.19 15.94 56.17
CA SER A 209 26.44 14.69 56.31
C SER A 209 26.51 13.81 55.05
N SER A 210 27.11 14.28 53.96
CA SER A 210 27.08 13.65 52.66
C SER A 210 28.36 12.88 52.27
N LYS A 211 29.27 12.56 53.22
CA LYS A 211 30.40 11.65 52.97
C LYS A 211 29.96 10.27 52.42
N GLU A 212 28.66 9.95 52.46
CA GLU A 212 28.03 8.74 51.93
C GLU A 212 27.17 8.97 50.71
N LEU A 213 27.19 10.16 50.07
CA LEU A 213 26.38 10.51 48.88
C LEU A 213 26.84 9.80 47.61
N LYS A 214 26.86 8.47 47.61
CA LYS A 214 27.08 7.65 46.40
C LYS A 214 25.78 7.11 45.76
N LYS A 215 24.58 7.48 46.29
CA LYS A 215 23.29 7.07 45.75
C LYS A 215 22.47 8.30 45.36
N ASP A 216 22.25 8.51 44.08
CA ASP A 216 21.57 9.69 43.49
C ASP A 216 20.18 9.98 44.05
N LYS A 217 19.44 8.99 44.52
CA LYS A 217 18.09 9.18 45.10
C LYS A 217 18.05 9.99 46.38
N ASP A 218 19.11 9.93 47.19
CA ASP A 218 19.19 10.63 48.46
C ASP A 218 19.54 12.11 48.30
N ILE A 219 20.17 12.48 47.22
CA ILE A 219 20.57 13.86 46.93
C ILE A 219 19.32 14.72 46.71
N TYR A 220 18.39 14.33 45.85
CA TYR A 220 17.19 15.10 45.54
C TYR A 220 16.28 15.28 46.79
N ASN A 221 16.10 14.24 47.61
CA ASN A 221 15.31 14.32 48.84
C ASN A 221 15.93 15.27 49.89
N LYS A 222 17.26 15.38 49.89
CA LYS A 222 17.99 16.33 50.76
C LYS A 222 17.88 17.76 50.25
N PHE A 223 17.94 17.97 48.93
CA PHE A 223 17.77 19.27 48.28
C PHE A 223 16.37 19.84 48.52
N ASP A 224 15.34 19.01 48.62
CA ASP A 224 14.00 19.45 48.90
C ASP A 224 13.84 20.09 50.30
N LYS A 225 14.75 19.79 51.22
CA LYS A 225 14.78 20.37 52.56
C LYS A 225 15.61 21.65 52.68
N LEU A 226 16.25 22.11 51.54
CA LEU A 226 17.03 23.33 51.56
C LEU A 226 16.16 24.58 51.56
N PRO A 227 16.67 25.68 52.13
CA PRO A 227 16.05 27.00 52.05
C PRO A 227 15.83 27.48 50.61
N SER A 228 14.81 28.29 50.39
CA SER A 228 14.44 28.82 49.07
C SER A 228 15.53 29.62 48.38
N SER A 229 16.37 30.30 49.17
CA SER A 229 17.56 31.06 48.66
C SER A 229 18.57 30.13 48.02
N LEU A 230 18.89 29.02 48.68
CA LEU A 230 19.82 28.02 48.15
C LEU A 230 19.24 27.25 46.97
N LYS A 231 17.94 26.91 47.04
CA LYS A 231 17.24 26.27 45.87
C LYS A 231 17.36 27.13 44.62
N LYS A 232 17.15 28.47 44.74
CA LYS A 232 17.24 29.36 43.57
C LYS A 232 18.60 29.45 42.96
N VAL A 233 19.70 29.24 43.73
CA VAL A 233 21.07 29.30 43.26
C VAL A 233 21.58 27.97 42.72
N ILE A 234 21.15 26.86 43.40
CA ILE A 234 21.60 25.50 43.08
C ILE A 234 20.75 24.87 41.99
N LEU A 235 19.43 25.10 42.00
CA LEU A 235 18.50 24.66 40.98
C LEU A 235 18.11 25.88 40.12
N PRO A 236 18.61 25.97 38.89
CA PRO A 236 18.23 27.09 38.01
C PRO A 236 16.74 26.99 37.68
N SER A 237 16.06 28.12 37.60
CA SER A 237 14.66 28.19 37.21
C SER A 237 14.47 27.72 35.79
N MET A 238 13.53 26.80 35.55
CA MET A 238 13.12 26.42 34.19
C MET A 238 12.69 27.65 33.40
N ARG A 239 13.26 27.80 32.20
CA ARG A 239 12.87 28.89 31.27
C ARG A 239 11.60 28.45 30.51
N LEU A 240 10.47 28.48 31.21
CA LEU A 240 9.17 28.02 30.68
C LEU A 240 8.80 28.69 29.35
N ASP A 241 9.15 29.96 29.17
CA ASP A 241 8.87 30.67 27.92
C ASP A 241 9.63 30.10 26.73
N LYS A 242 10.91 29.72 26.92
CA LYS A 242 11.69 29.05 25.87
C LYS A 242 11.16 27.65 25.59
N ILE A 243 10.85 26.88 26.62
CA ILE A 243 10.27 25.54 26.48
C ILE A 243 8.96 25.63 25.71
N LYS A 244 8.05 26.56 26.06
CA LYS A 244 6.80 26.81 25.35
C LYS A 244 7.03 27.20 23.89
N SER A 245 7.95 28.10 23.64
CA SER A 245 8.29 28.54 22.27
C SER A 245 8.81 27.40 21.40
N ILE A 246 9.74 26.57 21.90
CA ILE A 246 10.29 25.41 21.16
C ILE A 246 9.20 24.36 20.94
N THR A 247 8.34 24.10 21.96
CA THR A 247 7.24 23.14 21.84
C THR A 247 6.24 23.57 20.77
N ILE A 248 5.83 24.84 20.76
CA ILE A 248 4.93 25.37 19.72
C ILE A 248 5.58 25.27 18.36
N PHE A 249 6.88 25.59 18.25
CA PHE A 249 7.60 25.47 16.96
C PHE A 249 7.64 24.03 16.46
N ILE A 250 7.94 23.05 17.31
CA ILE A 250 7.90 21.61 16.95
C ILE A 250 6.49 21.21 16.51
N PHE A 251 5.46 21.64 17.23
CA PHE A 251 4.06 21.37 16.89
C PHE A 251 3.72 21.93 15.49
N ILE A 252 4.09 23.16 15.19
CA ILE A 252 3.88 23.78 13.87
C ILE A 252 4.62 22.98 12.79
N LEU A 253 5.88 22.58 13.01
CA LEU A 253 6.63 21.75 12.06
C LEU A 253 5.89 20.45 11.73
N TYR A 254 5.38 19.74 12.74
CA TYR A 254 4.62 18.49 12.50
C TYR A 254 3.30 18.74 11.78
N VAL A 255 2.58 19.80 12.13
CA VAL A 255 1.32 20.16 11.45
C VAL A 255 1.58 20.50 9.98
N VAL A 256 2.61 21.30 9.68
CA VAL A 256 2.97 21.64 8.29
C VAL A 256 3.40 20.38 7.54
N SER A 257 4.23 19.51 8.13
CA SER A 257 4.64 18.25 7.52
C SER A 257 3.43 17.34 7.21
N ALA A 258 2.49 17.24 8.15
CA ALA A 258 1.27 16.46 7.97
C ALA A 258 0.38 17.01 6.84
N LEU A 259 0.23 18.34 6.76
CA LEU A 259 -0.54 19.00 5.69
C LEU A 259 0.11 18.78 4.32
N LEU A 260 1.44 18.89 4.21
CA LEU A 260 2.16 18.63 2.96
C LEU A 260 2.00 17.17 2.51
N SER A 261 2.10 16.22 3.44
CA SER A 261 1.90 14.81 3.16
C SER A 261 0.45 14.52 2.77
N PHE A 262 -0.53 15.13 3.41
CA PHE A 262 -1.94 15.02 3.06
C PHE A 262 -2.23 15.52 1.62
N LEU A 263 -1.70 16.69 1.27
CA LEU A 263 -1.83 17.24 -0.09
C LEU A 263 -1.16 16.34 -1.12
N GLU A 264 0.03 15.81 -0.82
CA GLU A 264 0.74 14.86 -1.67
C GLU A 264 -0.13 13.62 -1.95
N HIS A 265 -0.71 13.00 -0.92
CA HIS A 265 -1.57 11.81 -1.08
C HIS A 265 -2.82 12.10 -1.91
N ILE A 266 -3.47 13.26 -1.72
CA ILE A 266 -4.64 13.66 -2.53
C ILE A 266 -4.25 13.81 -4.01
N ILE A 267 -3.14 14.50 -4.28
CA ILE A 267 -2.66 14.71 -5.65
C ILE A 267 -2.33 13.38 -6.31
N MET A 268 -1.63 12.48 -5.61
CA MET A 268 -1.27 11.16 -6.12
C MET A 268 -2.49 10.30 -6.38
N ALA A 269 -3.45 10.24 -5.44
CA ALA A 269 -4.69 9.47 -5.61
C ALA A 269 -5.51 9.97 -6.79
N ASN A 270 -5.71 11.28 -6.92
CA ASN A 270 -6.45 11.86 -8.04
C ASN A 270 -5.74 11.63 -9.38
N THR A 271 -4.42 11.79 -9.41
CA THR A 271 -3.60 11.63 -10.62
C THR A 271 -3.58 10.18 -11.10
N SER A 272 -3.35 9.23 -10.21
CA SER A 272 -3.31 7.80 -10.55
C SER A 272 -4.68 7.29 -11.01
N ASN A 273 -5.78 7.72 -10.40
CA ASN A 273 -7.13 7.36 -10.82
C ASN A 273 -7.51 7.95 -12.20
N ARG A 274 -7.13 9.20 -12.47
CA ARG A 274 -7.35 9.81 -13.79
C ARG A 274 -6.51 9.13 -14.88
N PHE A 275 -5.31 8.71 -14.55
CA PHE A 275 -4.47 7.93 -15.45
C PHE A 275 -5.08 6.55 -15.74
N ALA A 276 -5.60 5.86 -14.71
CA ALA A 276 -6.32 4.59 -14.87
C ALA A 276 -7.55 4.74 -15.78
N TYR A 277 -8.34 5.80 -15.58
CA TYR A 277 -9.48 6.13 -16.44
C TYR A 277 -9.05 6.28 -17.91
N LYS A 278 -7.96 7.04 -18.17
CA LYS A 278 -7.42 7.20 -19.52
C LYS A 278 -7.01 5.86 -20.13
N ILE A 279 -6.29 5.02 -19.37
CA ILE A 279 -5.83 3.69 -19.83
C ILE A 279 -7.03 2.80 -20.16
N ARG A 280 -8.03 2.70 -19.24
CA ARG A 280 -9.24 1.89 -19.49
C ARG A 280 -10.03 2.38 -20.71
N SER A 281 -10.14 3.71 -20.90
CA SER A 281 -10.75 4.29 -22.09
C SER A 281 -10.01 3.90 -23.38
N ASN A 282 -8.66 3.92 -23.34
CA ASN A 282 -7.85 3.51 -24.49
C ASN A 282 -8.01 2.00 -24.78
N ILE A 283 -8.04 1.17 -23.74
CA ILE A 283 -8.29 -0.27 -23.87
C ILE A 283 -9.68 -0.51 -24.49
N SER A 284 -10.71 0.15 -23.98
CA SER A 284 -12.08 0.01 -24.51
C SER A 284 -12.17 0.39 -25.98
N LYS A 285 -11.54 1.50 -26.39
CA LYS A 285 -11.46 1.89 -27.80
C LYS A 285 -10.70 0.88 -28.65
N LYS A 286 -9.64 0.27 -28.07
CA LYS A 286 -8.83 -0.73 -28.73
C LYS A 286 -9.61 -2.01 -29.00
N PHE A 287 -10.46 -2.45 -28.06
CA PHE A 287 -11.32 -3.63 -28.22
C PHE A 287 -12.11 -3.58 -29.53
N ASN A 288 -12.70 -2.43 -29.84
CA ASN A 288 -13.52 -2.25 -31.02
C ASN A 288 -12.72 -2.19 -32.34
N LYS A 289 -11.41 -2.18 -32.25
CA LYS A 289 -10.51 -2.08 -33.42
C LYS A 289 -9.63 -3.30 -33.64
N LEU A 290 -9.69 -4.26 -32.72
CA LEU A 290 -8.91 -5.48 -32.83
C LEU A 290 -9.60 -6.48 -33.74
N PRO A 291 -8.84 -7.18 -34.62
CA PRO A 291 -9.38 -8.23 -35.48
C PRO A 291 -9.87 -9.43 -34.67
N LEU A 292 -10.86 -10.15 -35.20
CA LEU A 292 -11.38 -11.36 -34.56
C LEU A 292 -10.29 -12.41 -34.31
N SER A 293 -9.28 -12.48 -35.18
CA SER A 293 -8.11 -13.36 -35.03
C SER A 293 -7.32 -13.14 -33.74
N PHE A 294 -7.38 -11.94 -33.15
CA PHE A 294 -6.79 -11.67 -31.84
C PHE A 294 -7.52 -12.38 -30.72
N PHE A 295 -8.85 -12.35 -30.76
CA PHE A 295 -9.69 -12.98 -29.74
C PHE A 295 -9.64 -14.51 -29.82
N ASP A 296 -9.51 -15.08 -31.01
CA ASP A 296 -9.34 -16.54 -31.19
C ASP A 296 -8.00 -17.05 -30.62
N LYS A 297 -6.97 -16.23 -30.65
CA LYS A 297 -5.63 -16.58 -30.14
C LYS A 297 -5.45 -16.35 -28.64
N ASN A 298 -6.29 -15.52 -28.03
CA ASN A 298 -6.16 -15.11 -26.64
C ASN A 298 -7.38 -15.52 -25.81
N GLU A 299 -7.15 -16.12 -24.67
CA GLU A 299 -8.21 -16.49 -23.75
C GLU A 299 -8.89 -15.24 -23.17
N THR A 300 -10.22 -15.23 -23.12
CA THR A 300 -11.02 -14.13 -22.59
C THR A 300 -10.60 -13.73 -21.17
N GLY A 301 -10.27 -14.71 -20.32
CA GLY A 301 -9.81 -14.46 -18.96
C GLY A 301 -8.49 -13.67 -18.89
N ASN A 302 -7.55 -13.94 -19.78
CA ASN A 302 -6.30 -13.19 -19.87
C ASN A 302 -6.54 -11.72 -20.26
N ILE A 303 -7.44 -11.51 -21.23
CA ILE A 303 -7.81 -10.18 -21.70
C ILE A 303 -8.50 -9.40 -20.57
N MET A 304 -9.46 -10.01 -19.88
CA MET A 304 -10.17 -9.40 -18.74
C MET A 304 -9.20 -9.04 -17.61
N SER A 305 -8.20 -9.91 -17.33
CA SER A 305 -7.18 -9.63 -16.32
C SER A 305 -6.32 -8.40 -16.67
N ILE A 306 -6.05 -8.14 -17.96
CA ILE A 306 -5.34 -6.92 -18.39
C ILE A 306 -6.17 -5.67 -18.09
N VAL A 307 -7.47 -5.70 -18.36
CA VAL A 307 -8.37 -4.54 -18.19
C VAL A 307 -8.60 -4.20 -16.72
N THR A 308 -8.73 -5.23 -15.88
CA THR A 308 -9.06 -5.09 -14.45
C THR A 308 -7.79 -5.09 -13.60
N ASN A 309 -7.16 -6.24 -13.44
CA ASN A 309 -6.09 -6.46 -12.47
C ASN A 309 -4.80 -5.68 -12.82
N ASP A 310 -4.41 -5.66 -14.10
CA ASP A 310 -3.18 -5.00 -14.50
C ASP A 310 -3.29 -3.49 -14.41
N VAL A 311 -4.42 -2.90 -14.81
CA VAL A 311 -4.64 -1.44 -14.69
C VAL A 311 -4.72 -1.04 -13.22
N ASP A 312 -5.35 -1.84 -12.35
CA ASP A 312 -5.37 -1.58 -10.91
C ASP A 312 -3.98 -1.69 -10.29
N THR A 313 -3.19 -2.67 -10.70
CA THR A 313 -1.79 -2.81 -10.26
C THR A 313 -0.94 -1.61 -10.66
N ILE A 314 -1.09 -1.09 -11.87
CA ILE A 314 -0.41 0.13 -12.32
C ILE A 314 -0.85 1.32 -11.46
N THR A 315 -2.15 1.47 -11.25
CA THR A 315 -2.73 2.58 -10.47
C THR A 315 -2.22 2.56 -9.03
N GLN A 316 -2.24 1.41 -8.39
CA GLN A 316 -1.77 1.21 -7.03
C GLN A 316 -0.27 1.43 -6.90
N SER A 317 0.51 0.93 -7.87
CA SER A 317 1.95 1.14 -7.93
C SER A 317 2.29 2.63 -8.08
N LEU A 318 1.64 3.36 -8.98
CA LEU A 318 1.85 4.80 -9.14
C LEU A 318 1.50 5.58 -7.87
N ASN A 319 0.36 5.24 -7.23
CA ASN A 319 -0.09 5.93 -6.03
C ASN A 319 0.87 5.73 -4.85
N GLN A 320 1.40 4.52 -4.67
CA GLN A 320 2.20 4.18 -3.50
C GLN A 320 3.71 4.31 -3.73
N SER A 321 4.23 3.83 -4.88
CA SER A 321 5.67 3.65 -5.04
C SER A 321 6.42 4.96 -5.24
N ALA A 322 5.88 5.89 -6.05
CA ALA A 322 6.62 7.10 -6.42
C ALA A 322 6.93 7.98 -5.20
N ALA A 323 5.90 8.30 -4.42
CA ALA A 323 6.04 9.10 -3.21
C ALA A 323 6.84 8.37 -2.12
N MET A 324 6.55 7.07 -1.90
CA MET A 324 7.24 6.24 -0.91
C MET A 324 8.74 6.12 -1.19
N LEU A 325 9.16 5.89 -2.44
CA LEU A 325 10.57 5.80 -2.81
C LEU A 325 11.30 7.11 -2.58
N VAL A 326 10.68 8.23 -2.95
CA VAL A 326 11.30 9.55 -2.79
C VAL A 326 11.36 9.96 -1.33
N SER A 327 10.27 9.83 -0.57
CA SER A 327 10.24 10.16 0.86
C SER A 327 11.23 9.29 1.66
N SER A 328 11.24 7.97 1.41
CA SER A 328 12.16 7.06 2.07
C SER A 328 13.61 7.36 1.75
N SER A 329 13.94 7.70 0.49
CA SER A 329 15.29 8.12 0.11
C SER A 329 15.69 9.42 0.79
N THR A 330 14.79 10.41 0.83
CA THR A 330 15.02 11.70 1.47
C THR A 330 15.24 11.54 2.97
N LEU A 331 14.40 10.74 3.65
CA LEU A 331 14.54 10.46 5.07
C LEU A 331 15.84 9.71 5.38
N LEU A 332 16.20 8.70 4.57
CA LEU A 332 17.40 7.91 4.75
C LEU A 332 18.66 8.76 4.59
N ILE A 333 18.79 9.47 3.48
CA ILE A 333 19.94 10.33 3.20
C ILE A 333 19.98 11.50 4.19
N GLY A 334 18.86 12.16 4.40
CA GLY A 334 18.79 13.34 5.28
C GLY A 334 19.03 13.01 6.75
N SER A 335 18.49 11.88 7.27
CA SER A 335 18.79 11.44 8.64
C SER A 335 20.27 11.08 8.81
N LEU A 336 20.87 10.42 7.83
CA LEU A 336 22.28 10.10 7.82
C LEU A 336 23.15 11.38 7.89
N VAL A 337 22.87 12.36 7.01
CA VAL A 337 23.55 13.64 7.00
C VAL A 337 23.43 14.37 8.35
N MET A 338 22.20 14.41 8.91
CA MET A 338 21.96 15.06 10.20
C MET A 338 22.65 14.35 11.36
N MET A 339 22.75 13.01 11.35
CA MET A 339 23.53 12.27 12.35
C MET A 339 25.00 12.68 12.31
N PHE A 340 25.63 12.73 11.13
CA PHE A 340 27.04 13.14 10.99
C PHE A 340 27.28 14.61 11.35
N ILE A 341 26.36 15.50 11.03
CA ILE A 341 26.44 16.92 11.44
C ILE A 341 26.30 17.08 12.96
N THR A 342 25.48 16.22 13.61
CA THR A 342 25.22 16.35 15.04
C THR A 342 26.37 15.78 15.88
N ASN A 343 26.80 14.56 15.63
CA ASN A 343 27.98 13.96 16.30
C ASN A 343 28.50 12.75 15.51
N ILE A 344 29.77 12.77 15.13
CA ILE A 344 30.38 11.75 14.27
C ILE A 344 30.44 10.38 14.96
N VAL A 345 30.81 10.33 16.25
CA VAL A 345 30.96 9.06 17.00
C VAL A 345 29.60 8.39 17.14
N MET A 346 28.59 9.14 17.51
CA MET A 346 27.20 8.65 17.62
C MET A 346 26.67 8.21 16.26
N ALA A 347 27.02 8.92 15.17
CA ALA A 347 26.61 8.56 13.81
C ALA A 347 27.18 7.19 13.40
N PHE A 348 28.48 6.97 13.62
CA PHE A 348 29.09 5.66 13.37
C PHE A 348 28.47 4.56 14.21
N THR A 349 28.19 4.80 15.49
CA THR A 349 27.49 3.84 16.36
C THR A 349 26.14 3.45 15.80
N ALA A 350 25.34 4.42 15.36
CA ALA A 350 24.03 4.18 14.78
C ALA A 350 24.09 3.44 13.44
N VAL A 351 25.04 3.80 12.57
CA VAL A 351 25.21 3.16 11.26
C VAL A 351 25.70 1.72 11.41
N ILE A 352 26.73 1.48 12.23
CA ILE A 352 27.28 0.14 12.45
C ILE A 352 26.24 -0.80 13.05
N SER A 353 25.48 -0.33 14.06
CA SER A 353 24.38 -1.13 14.64
C SER A 353 23.31 -1.47 13.61
N SER A 354 23.04 -0.58 12.66
CA SER A 354 22.07 -0.81 11.58
C SER A 354 22.59 -1.79 10.51
N ILE A 355 23.89 -1.79 10.20
CA ILE A 355 24.49 -2.72 9.22
C ILE A 355 24.31 -4.17 9.65
N PHE A 356 24.48 -4.49 10.93
CA PHE A 356 24.18 -5.85 11.44
C PHE A 356 22.76 -6.28 11.12
N GLY A 357 21.83 -5.32 11.20
CA GLY A 357 20.45 -5.53 10.84
C GLY A 357 20.24 -5.83 9.36
N PHE A 358 20.91 -5.11 8.49
CA PHE A 358 20.80 -5.33 7.05
C PHE A 358 21.31 -6.70 6.63
N ILE A 359 22.42 -7.15 7.22
CA ILE A 359 22.95 -8.48 6.98
C ILE A 359 21.92 -9.54 7.42
N PHE A 360 21.33 -9.38 8.60
CA PHE A 360 20.31 -10.30 9.12
C PHE A 360 19.09 -10.39 8.20
N ILE A 361 18.55 -9.25 7.76
CA ILE A 361 17.41 -9.19 6.84
C ILE A 361 17.76 -9.79 5.49
N GLY A 362 18.94 -9.50 4.94
CA GLY A 362 19.41 -10.06 3.68
C GLY A 362 19.42 -11.59 3.71
N ILE A 363 19.87 -12.19 4.82
CA ILE A 363 19.85 -13.64 5.01
C ILE A 363 18.42 -14.19 5.05
N ILE A 364 17.51 -13.53 5.79
CA ILE A 364 16.11 -13.95 5.87
C ILE A 364 15.44 -13.86 4.50
N LEU A 365 15.59 -12.74 3.78
CA LEU A 365 15.00 -12.53 2.46
C LEU A 365 15.47 -13.57 1.46
N SER A 366 16.78 -13.83 1.40
CA SER A 366 17.35 -14.83 0.48
C SER A 366 16.77 -16.22 0.73
N LYS A 367 16.61 -16.62 1.99
CA LYS A 367 16.01 -17.91 2.35
C LYS A 367 14.49 -17.94 2.13
N SER A 368 13.78 -16.86 2.45
CA SER A 368 12.32 -16.74 2.31
C SER A 368 11.87 -16.83 0.85
N GLN A 369 12.62 -16.26 -0.08
CA GLN A 369 12.27 -16.21 -1.49
C GLN A 369 12.03 -17.59 -2.11
N LYS A 370 12.87 -18.58 -1.77
CA LYS A 370 12.73 -19.96 -2.23
C LYS A 370 11.39 -20.58 -1.81
N TYR A 371 11.01 -20.39 -0.56
CA TYR A 371 9.75 -20.93 -0.04
C TYR A 371 8.53 -20.16 -0.55
N PHE A 372 8.68 -18.86 -0.80
CA PHE A 372 7.64 -18.06 -1.40
C PHE A 372 7.30 -18.51 -2.83
N ILE A 373 8.32 -18.79 -3.65
CA ILE A 373 8.15 -19.33 -5.01
C ILE A 373 7.43 -20.69 -4.93
N LYS A 374 7.92 -21.61 -4.06
CA LYS A 374 7.32 -22.92 -3.89
C LYS A 374 5.85 -22.85 -3.40
N LYS A 375 5.55 -21.93 -2.47
CA LYS A 375 4.17 -21.65 -2.05
C LYS A 375 3.29 -21.25 -3.22
N GLN A 376 3.78 -20.36 -4.09
CA GLN A 376 3.01 -19.87 -5.23
C GLN A 376 2.76 -20.96 -6.26
N GLU A 377 3.78 -21.81 -6.52
CA GLU A 377 3.63 -22.99 -7.37
C GLU A 377 2.59 -23.98 -6.82
N SER A 378 2.70 -24.32 -5.52
CA SER A 378 1.75 -25.21 -4.86
C SER A 378 0.33 -24.66 -4.84
N LEU A 379 0.16 -23.34 -4.65
CA LEU A 379 -1.14 -22.67 -4.72
C LEU A 379 -1.73 -22.74 -6.14
N GLY A 380 -0.91 -22.55 -7.15
CA GLY A 380 -1.32 -22.66 -8.56
C GLY A 380 -1.80 -24.08 -8.90
N LEU A 381 -1.08 -25.11 -8.44
CA LEU A 381 -1.47 -26.51 -8.64
C LEU A 381 -2.77 -26.86 -7.92
N LEU A 382 -2.95 -26.37 -6.69
CA LEU A 382 -4.18 -26.59 -5.92
C LEU A 382 -5.38 -25.91 -6.58
N ASN A 383 -5.23 -24.65 -7.00
CA ASN A 383 -6.30 -23.91 -7.68
C ASN A 383 -6.69 -24.57 -9.00
N GLY A 384 -5.70 -25.01 -9.81
CA GLY A 384 -5.99 -25.76 -11.03
C GLY A 384 -6.73 -27.07 -10.79
N HIS A 385 -6.41 -27.78 -9.71
CA HIS A 385 -7.15 -28.97 -9.33
C HIS A 385 -8.59 -28.64 -8.88
N ILE A 386 -8.78 -27.57 -8.10
CA ILE A 386 -10.13 -27.13 -7.68
C ILE A 386 -10.97 -26.78 -8.91
N GLU A 387 -10.42 -26.03 -9.86
CA GLU A 387 -11.11 -25.65 -11.10
C GLU A 387 -11.48 -26.89 -11.94
N GLU A 388 -10.56 -27.85 -12.08
CA GLU A 388 -10.79 -29.13 -12.75
C GLU A 388 -11.95 -29.91 -12.08
N MET A 389 -11.91 -30.02 -10.75
CA MET A 389 -12.94 -30.78 -10.00
C MET A 389 -14.29 -30.07 -10.03
N TYR A 390 -14.32 -28.73 -9.90
CA TYR A 390 -15.56 -27.97 -9.98
C TYR A 390 -16.21 -28.07 -11.37
N SER A 391 -15.42 -27.92 -12.43
CA SER A 391 -15.91 -28.04 -13.81
C SER A 391 -16.39 -29.47 -14.17
N SER A 392 -15.82 -30.47 -13.49
CA SER A 392 -16.13 -31.89 -13.73
C SER A 392 -17.01 -32.51 -12.65
N LEU A 393 -17.69 -31.70 -11.81
CA LEU A 393 -18.42 -32.16 -10.63
C LEU A 393 -19.45 -33.24 -10.97
N ASN A 394 -20.20 -33.06 -12.06
CA ASN A 394 -21.20 -34.08 -12.53
C ASN A 394 -20.53 -35.41 -12.88
N VAL A 395 -19.35 -35.36 -13.51
CA VAL A 395 -18.59 -36.57 -13.88
C VAL A 395 -18.09 -37.28 -12.62
N ILE A 396 -17.52 -36.52 -11.66
CA ILE A 396 -17.05 -37.02 -10.38
C ILE A 396 -18.17 -37.77 -9.66
N ASN A 397 -19.37 -37.18 -9.60
CA ASN A 397 -20.53 -37.75 -8.93
C ASN A 397 -21.05 -39.03 -9.64
N VAL A 398 -21.15 -38.98 -10.98
CA VAL A 398 -21.64 -40.16 -11.77
C VAL A 398 -20.71 -41.37 -11.66
N TYR A 399 -19.39 -41.11 -11.60
CA TYR A 399 -18.39 -42.18 -11.48
C TYR A 399 -17.96 -42.49 -10.04
N ASN A 400 -18.60 -41.90 -9.02
CA ASN A 400 -18.25 -42.06 -7.60
C ASN A 400 -16.77 -41.81 -7.31
N ALA A 401 -16.16 -40.82 -7.99
CA ALA A 401 -14.74 -40.49 -7.91
C ALA A 401 -14.38 -39.46 -6.83
N SER A 402 -15.26 -39.21 -5.86
CA SER A 402 -15.10 -38.22 -4.77
C SER A 402 -13.85 -38.49 -3.94
N ASP A 403 -13.57 -39.77 -3.60
CA ASP A 403 -12.41 -40.13 -2.80
C ASP A 403 -11.11 -39.85 -3.54
N TYR A 404 -11.05 -40.20 -4.84
CA TYR A 404 -9.87 -39.87 -5.68
C TYR A 404 -9.63 -38.39 -5.76
N ALA A 405 -10.66 -37.55 -5.96
CA ALA A 405 -10.58 -36.12 -6.02
C ALA A 405 -10.10 -35.55 -4.69
N SER A 406 -10.64 -36.04 -3.56
CA SER A 406 -10.28 -35.66 -2.20
C SER A 406 -8.82 -36.01 -1.85
N ASP A 407 -8.37 -37.19 -2.21
CA ASP A 407 -7.00 -37.64 -1.96
C ASP A 407 -5.97 -36.77 -2.71
N LYS A 408 -6.25 -36.45 -3.98
CA LYS A 408 -5.40 -35.58 -4.76
C LYS A 408 -5.38 -34.15 -4.17
N PHE A 409 -6.56 -33.65 -3.78
CA PHE A 409 -6.67 -32.35 -3.08
C PHE A 409 -5.83 -32.34 -1.80
N ASN A 410 -5.97 -33.35 -0.94
CA ASN A 410 -5.26 -33.44 0.33
C ASN A 410 -3.74 -33.49 0.16
N LYS A 411 -3.22 -34.17 -0.86
CA LYS A 411 -1.80 -34.19 -1.21
C LYS A 411 -1.31 -32.78 -1.59
N LEU A 412 -2.01 -32.12 -2.51
CA LEU A 412 -1.66 -30.75 -2.94
C LEU A 412 -1.77 -29.74 -1.80
N ASN A 413 -2.81 -29.85 -0.98
CA ASN A 413 -3.01 -29.00 0.18
C ASN A 413 -1.93 -29.19 1.24
N THR A 414 -1.47 -30.43 1.45
CA THR A 414 -0.35 -30.74 2.36
C THR A 414 0.97 -30.11 1.86
N GLU A 415 1.24 -30.12 0.56
CA GLU A 415 2.42 -29.46 0.00
C GLU A 415 2.32 -27.95 0.13
N LEU A 416 1.15 -27.38 -0.14
CA LEU A 416 0.89 -25.95 0.09
C LEU A 416 1.07 -25.58 1.55
N TYR A 417 0.51 -26.36 2.49
CA TYR A 417 0.67 -26.16 3.93
C TYR A 417 2.15 -26.08 4.36
N LYS A 418 2.96 -27.06 3.96
CA LYS A 418 4.41 -27.08 4.27
C LYS A 418 5.13 -25.85 3.72
N SER A 419 4.87 -25.49 2.48
CA SER A 419 5.48 -24.33 1.83
C SER A 419 5.00 -23.00 2.45
N ASN A 420 3.71 -22.94 2.82
CA ASN A 420 3.09 -21.76 3.41
C ASN A 420 3.61 -21.49 4.83
N ILE A 421 3.74 -22.53 5.70
CA ILE A 421 4.30 -22.35 7.05
C ILE A 421 5.70 -21.74 6.99
N LEU A 422 6.61 -22.31 6.19
CA LEU A 422 7.98 -21.82 6.10
C LEU A 422 8.07 -20.43 5.48
N SER A 423 7.29 -20.17 4.43
CA SER A 423 7.20 -18.85 3.80
C SER A 423 6.67 -17.80 4.78
N SER A 424 5.56 -18.12 5.48
CA SER A 424 4.90 -17.20 6.42
C SER A 424 5.73 -16.98 7.68
N PHE A 425 6.39 -18.01 8.21
CA PHE A 425 7.30 -17.90 9.34
C PHE A 425 8.48 -16.96 9.03
N LEU A 426 9.19 -17.21 7.91
CA LEU A 426 10.32 -16.38 7.52
C LEU A 426 9.91 -14.94 7.20
N SER A 427 8.78 -14.76 6.51
CA SER A 427 8.24 -13.42 6.24
C SER A 427 7.76 -12.73 7.51
N GLY A 428 7.16 -13.47 8.44
CA GLY A 428 6.71 -12.98 9.73
C GLY A 428 7.84 -12.54 10.66
N LEU A 429 9.05 -13.10 10.50
CA LEU A 429 10.24 -12.67 11.26
C LEU A 429 10.77 -11.30 10.82
N MET A 430 10.39 -10.79 9.66
CA MET A 430 10.93 -9.53 9.15
C MET A 430 10.59 -8.35 10.04
N GLN A 431 9.31 -8.19 10.42
CA GLN A 431 8.89 -7.06 11.24
C GLN A 431 9.47 -7.10 12.67
N PRO A 432 9.38 -8.21 13.43
CA PRO A 432 10.07 -8.34 14.71
C PRO A 432 11.58 -8.16 14.61
N GLY A 433 12.20 -8.68 13.53
CA GLY A 433 13.62 -8.51 13.28
C GLY A 433 14.02 -7.05 13.08
N MET A 434 13.25 -6.31 12.27
CA MET A 434 13.47 -4.86 12.11
C MET A 434 13.30 -4.08 13.41
N ASN A 435 12.29 -4.43 14.22
CA ASN A 435 12.09 -3.82 15.52
C ASN A 435 13.25 -4.13 16.47
N PHE A 436 13.74 -5.39 16.47
CA PHE A 436 14.89 -5.79 17.27
C PHE A 436 16.14 -4.97 16.89
N ILE A 437 16.42 -4.81 15.60
CA ILE A 437 17.54 -4.03 15.10
C ILE A 437 17.43 -2.56 15.49
N SER A 438 16.24 -1.99 15.32
CA SER A 438 15.97 -0.61 15.73
C SER A 438 16.19 -0.42 17.22
N ASN A 439 15.73 -1.36 18.05
CA ASN A 439 15.93 -1.34 19.49
C ASN A 439 17.39 -1.60 19.89
N PHE A 440 18.09 -2.47 19.18
CA PHE A 440 19.53 -2.67 19.37
C PHE A 440 20.34 -1.39 19.07
N GLY A 441 20.02 -0.73 17.98
CA GLY A 441 20.58 0.58 17.64
C GLY A 441 20.27 1.64 18.69
N TYR A 442 19.05 1.66 19.21
CA TYR A 442 18.65 2.52 20.33
C TYR A 442 19.51 2.27 21.58
N VAL A 443 19.67 1.01 21.99
CA VAL A 443 20.49 0.65 23.16
C VAL A 443 21.95 1.05 22.95
N ALA A 444 22.53 0.76 21.79
CA ALA A 444 23.91 1.15 21.44
C ALA A 444 24.11 2.67 21.53
N VAL A 445 23.18 3.44 20.98
CA VAL A 445 23.17 4.90 21.04
C VAL A 445 23.05 5.41 22.47
N CYS A 446 22.21 4.80 23.31
CA CYS A 446 22.07 5.15 24.71
C CYS A 446 23.37 4.89 25.50
N ILE A 447 24.03 3.73 25.31
CA ILE A 447 25.27 3.39 26.00
C ILE A 447 26.41 4.36 25.62
N VAL A 448 26.69 4.48 24.32
CA VAL A 448 27.77 5.35 23.83
C VAL A 448 27.45 6.83 24.11
N GLY A 449 26.17 7.23 23.94
CA GLY A 449 25.73 8.58 24.24
C GLY A 449 25.87 8.92 25.71
N SER A 450 25.53 8.01 26.62
CA SER A 450 25.71 8.24 28.06
C SER A 450 27.19 8.39 28.44
N MET A 451 28.08 7.57 27.85
CA MET A 451 29.52 7.72 28.06
C MET A 451 30.03 9.08 27.60
N LEU A 452 29.63 9.52 26.40
CA LEU A 452 30.03 10.83 25.87
C LEU A 452 29.42 12.00 26.66
N ALA A 453 28.22 11.82 27.20
CA ALA A 453 27.56 12.82 28.04
C ALA A 453 28.23 12.94 29.42
N LEU A 454 28.67 11.84 30.02
CA LEU A 454 29.44 11.82 31.26
C LEU A 454 30.81 12.50 31.07
N ASP A 455 31.44 12.34 29.90
CA ASP A 455 32.68 13.04 29.51
C ASP A 455 32.42 14.53 29.17
N GLY A 456 31.20 15.01 29.21
CA GLY A 456 30.84 16.39 28.85
C GLY A 456 30.96 16.72 27.35
N LYS A 457 31.16 15.71 26.47
CA LYS A 457 31.33 15.90 25.01
C LYS A 457 30.02 16.14 24.27
N ILE A 458 28.90 15.68 24.80
CA ILE A 458 27.54 15.87 24.25
C ILE A 458 26.54 16.17 25.36
N THR A 459 25.39 16.74 24.99
CA THR A 459 24.27 16.99 25.89
C THR A 459 23.28 15.80 25.88
N PHE A 460 22.42 15.71 26.89
CA PHE A 460 21.36 14.71 26.94
C PHE A 460 20.37 14.82 25.75
N GLY A 461 20.11 16.04 25.30
CA GLY A 461 19.27 16.28 24.14
C GLY A 461 19.82 15.66 22.86
N VAL A 462 21.14 15.59 22.70
CA VAL A 462 21.77 14.90 21.57
C VAL A 462 21.44 13.43 21.57
N ILE A 463 21.42 12.76 22.74
CA ILE A 463 21.01 11.35 22.85
C ILE A 463 19.57 11.16 22.37
N VAL A 464 18.65 12.02 22.82
CA VAL A 464 17.23 11.98 22.42
C VAL A 464 17.07 12.22 20.90
N ALA A 465 17.84 13.13 20.32
CA ALA A 465 17.84 13.34 18.88
C ALA A 465 18.32 12.09 18.12
N PHE A 466 19.40 11.45 18.58
CA PHE A 466 19.92 10.23 17.95
C PHE A 466 18.97 9.04 18.04
N ILE A 467 18.25 8.87 19.15
CA ILE A 467 17.18 7.89 19.27
C ILE A 467 16.16 8.06 18.16
N THR A 468 15.79 9.31 17.88
CA THR A 468 14.83 9.61 16.81
C THR A 468 15.45 9.43 15.42
N TYR A 469 16.70 9.85 15.22
CA TYR A 469 17.41 9.68 13.94
C TYR A 469 17.61 8.19 13.58
N VAL A 470 17.91 7.32 14.54
CA VAL A 470 18.01 5.87 14.29
C VAL A 470 16.70 5.32 13.73
N ARG A 471 15.56 5.76 14.26
CA ARG A 471 14.24 5.37 13.73
C ARG A 471 14.00 5.92 12.33
N LEU A 472 14.32 7.21 12.10
CA LEU A 472 14.20 7.86 10.78
C LEU A 472 15.17 7.30 9.74
N PHE A 473 16.20 6.57 10.15
CA PHE A 473 17.14 5.87 9.27
C PHE A 473 16.68 4.44 8.96
N THR A 474 16.27 3.67 9.99
CA THR A 474 15.97 2.24 9.83
C THR A 474 14.60 1.98 9.22
N GLN A 475 13.57 2.76 9.59
CA GLN A 475 12.20 2.54 9.13
C GLN A 475 12.02 2.79 7.61
N PRO A 476 12.55 3.88 7.01
CA PRO A 476 12.44 4.12 5.58
C PRO A 476 13.05 3.06 4.69
N LEU A 477 13.99 2.27 5.20
CA LEU A 477 14.63 1.22 4.42
C LEU A 477 13.68 0.08 4.07
N SER A 478 12.82 -0.31 5.01
CA SER A 478 11.74 -1.28 4.76
C SER A 478 10.73 -0.73 3.75
N GLN A 479 10.38 0.54 3.88
CA GLN A 479 9.47 1.22 2.95
C GLN A 479 10.07 1.32 1.55
N PHE A 480 11.35 1.62 1.44
CA PHE A 480 12.07 1.66 0.16
C PHE A 480 12.02 0.32 -0.57
N ALA A 481 12.27 -0.79 0.15
CA ALA A 481 12.17 -2.14 -0.40
C ALA A 481 10.74 -2.47 -0.87
N GLN A 482 9.71 -2.09 -0.11
CA GLN A 482 8.30 -2.26 -0.49
C GLN A 482 7.96 -1.42 -1.73
N GLY A 483 8.43 -0.17 -1.77
CA GLY A 483 8.25 0.72 -2.92
C GLY A 483 8.86 0.17 -4.20
N LEU A 484 10.07 -0.42 -4.12
CA LEU A 484 10.71 -1.08 -5.26
C LEU A 484 9.91 -2.29 -5.76
N ASN A 485 9.41 -3.13 -4.86
CA ASN A 485 8.59 -4.29 -5.23
C ASN A 485 7.27 -3.86 -5.89
N SER A 486 6.60 -2.84 -5.34
CA SER A 486 5.38 -2.28 -5.92
C SER A 486 5.66 -1.68 -7.31
N LEU A 487 6.78 -0.96 -7.48
CA LEU A 487 7.19 -0.41 -8.77
C LEU A 487 7.46 -1.52 -9.80
N GLN A 488 8.16 -2.60 -9.43
CA GLN A 488 8.40 -3.74 -10.32
C GLN A 488 7.08 -4.38 -10.78
N SER A 489 6.13 -4.57 -9.88
CA SER A 489 4.81 -5.12 -10.19
C SER A 489 4.04 -4.20 -11.16
N GLY A 490 4.03 -2.90 -10.91
CA GLY A 490 3.40 -1.90 -11.77
C GLY A 490 4.03 -1.84 -13.17
N VAL A 491 5.36 -1.93 -13.25
CA VAL A 491 6.08 -1.96 -14.53
C VAL A 491 5.76 -3.24 -15.33
N ALA A 492 5.69 -4.40 -14.67
CA ALA A 492 5.33 -5.66 -15.33
C ALA A 492 3.87 -5.65 -15.84
N ALA A 493 2.93 -5.12 -15.04
CA ALA A 493 1.56 -4.93 -15.46
C ALA A 493 1.45 -3.95 -16.64
N SER A 494 2.20 -2.85 -16.60
CA SER A 494 2.22 -1.87 -17.69
C SER A 494 2.76 -2.45 -19.01
N GLU A 495 3.73 -3.35 -18.96
CA GLU A 495 4.24 -4.05 -20.15
C GLU A 495 3.13 -4.85 -20.84
N ARG A 496 2.30 -5.57 -20.08
CA ARG A 496 1.15 -6.32 -20.61
C ARG A 496 0.07 -5.40 -21.20
N VAL A 497 -0.29 -4.34 -20.44
CA VAL A 497 -1.28 -3.37 -20.88
C VAL A 497 -0.84 -2.66 -22.15
N PHE A 498 0.42 -2.20 -22.23
CA PHE A 498 0.90 -1.52 -23.43
C PHE A 498 1.09 -2.46 -24.60
N LYS A 499 1.47 -3.73 -24.36
CA LYS A 499 1.47 -4.74 -25.42
C LYS A 499 0.09 -4.89 -26.03
N PHE A 500 -0.97 -4.96 -25.19
CA PHE A 500 -2.36 -5.01 -25.66
C PHE A 500 -2.76 -3.75 -26.46
N ILE A 501 -2.41 -2.56 -25.98
CA ILE A 501 -2.70 -1.30 -26.69
C ILE A 501 -1.98 -1.22 -28.03
N ASP A 502 -0.79 -1.82 -28.14
CA ASP A 502 0.04 -1.81 -29.37
C ASP A 502 -0.29 -2.92 -30.36
N GLU A 503 -1.18 -3.86 -29.98
CA GLU A 503 -1.58 -4.92 -30.92
C GLU A 503 -2.09 -4.32 -32.23
N LYS A 504 -1.83 -5.04 -33.31
CA LYS A 504 -2.22 -4.60 -34.66
C LYS A 504 -3.72 -4.43 -34.74
N GLU A 505 -4.17 -3.24 -35.10
CA GLU A 505 -5.58 -2.96 -35.38
C GLU A 505 -6.00 -3.55 -36.71
N GLU A 506 -7.28 -3.70 -36.93
CA GLU A 506 -7.86 -3.94 -38.25
C GLU A 506 -7.39 -2.87 -39.24
N GLU A 507 -7.37 -3.22 -40.53
CA GLU A 507 -7.00 -2.27 -41.57
C GLU A 507 -7.94 -1.06 -41.56
N ASP A 508 -7.35 0.13 -41.71
CA ASP A 508 -8.10 1.37 -41.79
C ASP A 508 -8.88 1.41 -43.13
N GLU A 509 -10.18 1.37 -43.03
CA GLU A 509 -11.10 1.40 -44.18
C GLU A 509 -11.58 2.83 -44.53
N SER A 510 -11.04 3.87 -43.88
CA SER A 510 -11.43 5.27 -44.12
C SER A 510 -11.22 5.75 -45.56
N SER A 511 -10.34 5.09 -46.31
CA SER A 511 -10.10 5.35 -47.75
C SER A 511 -11.15 4.71 -48.68
N ILE A 512 -11.99 3.80 -48.15
CA ILE A 512 -13.02 3.13 -48.94
C ILE A 512 -14.24 4.03 -49.05
N ASN A 513 -14.47 4.59 -50.25
CA ASN A 513 -15.59 5.47 -50.49
C ASN A 513 -16.82 4.76 -51.08
N SER A 514 -16.70 3.50 -51.46
CA SER A 514 -17.82 2.73 -52.03
C SER A 514 -18.76 2.27 -50.91
N LYS A 515 -20.06 2.50 -51.12
CA LYS A 515 -21.14 2.09 -50.18
C LYS A 515 -22.29 1.49 -50.96
N LEU A 516 -22.69 0.26 -50.63
CA LEU A 516 -23.92 -0.35 -51.13
C LEU A 516 -25.06 -0.04 -50.12
N ALA A 517 -26.00 0.80 -50.55
CA ALA A 517 -27.16 1.13 -49.72
C ALA A 517 -28.11 -0.09 -49.62
N ILE A 518 -28.68 -0.33 -48.42
CA ILE A 518 -29.63 -1.44 -48.18
C ILE A 518 -30.80 -1.40 -49.18
N SER A 519 -31.30 -0.22 -49.51
CA SER A 519 -32.42 -0.04 -50.45
C SER A 519 -32.05 -0.36 -51.92
N LYS A 520 -30.75 -0.42 -52.27
CA LYS A 520 -30.27 -0.71 -53.63
C LYS A 520 -29.74 -2.14 -53.77
N ALA A 521 -29.59 -2.84 -52.63
CA ALA A 521 -29.09 -4.21 -52.62
C ALA A 521 -30.17 -5.14 -53.23
N LYS A 522 -29.79 -5.86 -54.26
CA LYS A 522 -30.64 -6.84 -54.97
C LYS A 522 -30.61 -8.21 -54.29
N GLY A 523 -29.46 -8.60 -53.78
CA GLY A 523 -29.31 -9.84 -53.04
C GLY A 523 -28.47 -10.91 -53.75
N ASN A 524 -27.66 -10.56 -54.78
CA ASN A 524 -26.80 -11.52 -55.46
C ASN A 524 -25.43 -11.59 -54.75
N ILE A 525 -24.87 -12.80 -54.67
CA ILE A 525 -23.52 -13.02 -54.14
C ILE A 525 -22.76 -14.01 -55.03
N GLU A 526 -21.52 -13.69 -55.32
CA GLU A 526 -20.65 -14.54 -56.12
C GLU A 526 -19.30 -14.73 -55.43
N PHE A 527 -18.91 -15.98 -55.21
CA PHE A 527 -17.60 -16.36 -54.74
C PHE A 527 -16.73 -16.73 -55.94
N LYS A 528 -15.58 -16.10 -56.08
CA LYS A 528 -14.63 -16.29 -57.21
C LYS A 528 -13.31 -16.80 -56.71
N ASN A 529 -13.11 -18.12 -56.79
CA ASN A 529 -11.87 -18.80 -56.43
C ASN A 529 -11.29 -18.34 -55.08
N VAL A 530 -12.13 -18.31 -54.05
CA VAL A 530 -11.80 -17.80 -52.72
C VAL A 530 -10.85 -18.74 -52.00
N VAL A 531 -9.68 -18.20 -51.55
CA VAL A 531 -8.70 -18.91 -50.75
C VAL A 531 -8.53 -18.18 -49.44
N PHE A 532 -8.44 -18.93 -48.32
CA PHE A 532 -8.20 -18.37 -47.00
C PHE A 532 -7.38 -19.32 -46.13
N THR A 533 -6.46 -18.72 -45.37
CA THR A 533 -5.62 -19.41 -44.39
C THR A 533 -5.70 -18.66 -43.08
N TYR A 534 -6.03 -19.32 -41.96
CA TYR A 534 -5.95 -18.72 -40.64
C TYR A 534 -4.49 -18.43 -40.24
N ASP A 535 -4.27 -17.34 -39.58
CA ASP A 535 -2.94 -16.99 -39.07
C ASP A 535 -2.36 -18.09 -38.19
N GLY A 536 -1.17 -18.60 -38.56
CA GLY A 536 -0.47 -19.66 -37.84
C GLY A 536 -0.72 -21.07 -38.41
N ASN A 537 -1.55 -21.23 -39.47
CA ASN A 537 -1.69 -22.46 -40.21
C ASN A 537 -0.83 -22.44 -41.48
N ASP A 538 -0.19 -23.56 -41.79
CA ASP A 538 0.63 -23.69 -43.01
C ASP A 538 -0.21 -24.06 -44.24
N THR A 539 -1.45 -24.54 -44.06
CA THR A 539 -2.34 -25.00 -45.13
C THR A 539 -3.59 -24.16 -45.21
N PRO A 540 -4.09 -23.85 -46.42
CA PRO A 540 -5.35 -23.14 -46.58
C PRO A 540 -6.53 -23.91 -45.96
N THR A 541 -7.35 -23.20 -45.19
CA THR A 541 -8.62 -23.72 -44.65
C THR A 541 -9.70 -23.70 -45.75
N ILE A 542 -9.65 -22.71 -46.65
CA ILE A 542 -10.50 -22.61 -47.81
C ILE A 542 -9.56 -22.62 -49.05
N LYS A 543 -9.82 -23.52 -50.03
CA LYS A 543 -8.89 -23.90 -51.07
C LYS A 543 -9.34 -23.49 -52.48
N GLY A 544 -9.99 -22.34 -52.65
CA GLY A 544 -10.33 -21.82 -53.95
C GLY A 544 -11.74 -22.17 -54.42
N PHE A 545 -12.73 -22.08 -53.52
CA PHE A 545 -14.09 -22.39 -53.92
C PHE A 545 -14.77 -21.26 -54.70
N SER A 546 -15.70 -21.66 -55.55
CA SER A 546 -16.53 -20.75 -56.37
C SER A 546 -18.00 -21.15 -56.32
N ALA A 547 -18.90 -20.16 -56.15
CA ALA A 547 -20.34 -20.36 -56.15
C ALA A 547 -21.05 -19.08 -56.60
N SER A 548 -22.20 -19.21 -57.23
CA SER A 548 -23.06 -18.09 -57.65
C SER A 548 -24.44 -18.23 -57.06
N ILE A 549 -24.85 -17.22 -56.25
CA ILE A 549 -26.11 -17.19 -55.51
C ILE A 549 -26.96 -16.03 -56.03
N LYS A 550 -28.19 -16.32 -56.41
CA LYS A 550 -29.14 -15.34 -56.90
C LYS A 550 -29.97 -14.72 -55.78
N ALA A 551 -30.45 -13.53 -55.99
CA ALA A 551 -31.30 -12.81 -55.06
C ALA A 551 -32.52 -13.66 -54.58
N GLY A 552 -32.73 -13.69 -53.28
CA GLY A 552 -33.84 -14.39 -52.65
C GLY A 552 -33.66 -15.91 -52.50
N GLN A 553 -32.51 -16.48 -52.94
CA GLN A 553 -32.25 -17.91 -52.76
C GLN A 553 -31.98 -18.31 -51.30
N LYS A 554 -32.52 -19.44 -50.93
CA LYS A 554 -32.22 -20.14 -49.68
C LYS A 554 -31.06 -21.11 -49.92
N VAL A 555 -29.88 -20.78 -49.40
CA VAL A 555 -28.64 -21.55 -49.60
C VAL A 555 -28.34 -22.36 -48.33
N ALA A 556 -28.28 -23.69 -48.46
CA ALA A 556 -27.83 -24.57 -47.39
C ALA A 556 -26.35 -24.91 -47.57
N ILE A 557 -25.56 -24.71 -46.50
CA ILE A 557 -24.13 -25.11 -46.45
C ILE A 557 -24.03 -26.38 -45.62
N VAL A 558 -23.63 -27.47 -46.26
CA VAL A 558 -23.58 -28.81 -45.64
C VAL A 558 -22.16 -29.40 -45.78
N GLY A 559 -21.82 -30.28 -44.85
CA GLY A 559 -20.49 -30.94 -44.84
C GLY A 559 -20.08 -31.39 -43.44
N PRO A 560 -19.05 -32.20 -43.29
CA PRO A 560 -18.57 -32.69 -42.00
C PRO A 560 -18.05 -31.57 -41.13
N THR A 561 -17.92 -31.84 -39.82
CA THR A 561 -17.31 -30.88 -38.86
C THR A 561 -15.88 -30.59 -39.28
N GLY A 562 -15.45 -29.33 -39.27
CA GLY A 562 -14.12 -28.91 -39.72
C GLY A 562 -13.99 -28.70 -41.24
N ALA A 563 -15.04 -28.91 -42.04
CA ALA A 563 -14.99 -28.72 -43.49
C ALA A 563 -14.79 -27.25 -43.97
N GLY A 564 -14.98 -26.26 -43.06
CA GLY A 564 -14.85 -24.84 -43.39
C GLY A 564 -16.16 -24.07 -43.51
N LYS A 565 -17.32 -24.66 -43.08
CA LYS A 565 -18.64 -23.99 -43.17
C LYS A 565 -18.71 -22.67 -42.44
N THR A 566 -18.34 -22.60 -41.17
CA THR A 566 -18.30 -21.36 -40.36
C THR A 566 -17.25 -20.38 -40.88
N THR A 567 -16.12 -20.87 -41.41
CA THR A 567 -15.11 -20.03 -42.02
C THR A 567 -15.65 -19.28 -43.24
N MET A 568 -16.43 -19.96 -44.10
CA MET A 568 -17.08 -19.37 -45.27
C MET A 568 -18.02 -18.21 -44.88
N VAL A 569 -18.81 -18.38 -43.80
CA VAL A 569 -19.67 -17.33 -43.26
C VAL A 569 -18.86 -16.18 -42.68
N ASN A 570 -17.77 -16.47 -41.94
CA ASN A 570 -16.91 -15.44 -41.37
C ASN A 570 -16.22 -14.60 -42.47
N LEU A 571 -15.87 -15.18 -43.60
CA LEU A 571 -15.34 -14.45 -44.76
C LEU A 571 -16.41 -13.57 -45.41
N LEU A 572 -17.66 -14.05 -45.50
CA LEU A 572 -18.77 -13.29 -46.06
C LEU A 572 -19.10 -12.07 -45.18
N MET A 573 -18.97 -12.20 -43.86
CA MET A 573 -19.12 -11.09 -42.91
C MET A 573 -17.88 -10.21 -42.81
N LYS A 574 -16.83 -10.51 -43.59
CA LYS A 574 -15.55 -9.78 -43.53
C LYS A 574 -14.93 -9.74 -42.12
N PHE A 575 -15.19 -10.75 -41.26
CA PHE A 575 -14.47 -10.91 -40.00
C PHE A 575 -13.01 -11.29 -40.22
N TYR A 576 -12.70 -11.87 -41.40
CA TYR A 576 -11.37 -12.15 -41.87
C TYR A 576 -11.23 -11.68 -43.30
N ASN A 577 -10.05 -11.22 -43.66
CA ASN A 577 -9.73 -10.90 -45.05
C ASN A 577 -9.37 -12.16 -45.84
N ILE A 578 -9.86 -12.30 -47.08
CA ILE A 578 -9.51 -13.40 -47.96
C ILE A 578 -8.03 -13.34 -48.34
N SER A 579 -7.37 -14.50 -48.53
CA SER A 579 -5.98 -14.57 -48.94
C SER A 579 -5.83 -14.33 -50.47
N SER A 580 -6.76 -14.86 -51.27
CA SER A 580 -6.86 -14.61 -52.69
C SER A 580 -8.26 -14.92 -53.20
N GLY A 581 -8.57 -14.54 -54.44
CA GLY A 581 -9.89 -14.61 -55.03
C GLY A 581 -10.71 -13.36 -54.70
N ASP A 582 -12.04 -13.41 -54.84
CA ASP A 582 -12.95 -12.30 -54.50
C ASP A 582 -14.33 -12.81 -54.07
N ILE A 583 -14.99 -12.05 -53.22
CA ILE A 583 -16.42 -12.18 -52.91
C ILE A 583 -17.13 -10.93 -53.42
N VAL A 584 -18.09 -11.11 -54.32
CA VAL A 584 -18.78 -10.00 -55.01
C VAL A 584 -20.24 -9.98 -54.51
N ILE A 585 -20.66 -8.85 -53.95
CA ILE A 585 -22.02 -8.60 -53.48
C ILE A 585 -22.66 -7.56 -54.40
N ASP A 586 -23.68 -7.94 -55.17
CA ASP A 586 -24.36 -7.07 -56.15
C ASP A 586 -23.41 -6.25 -57.02
N ASN A 587 -22.40 -6.90 -57.63
CA ASN A 587 -21.32 -6.32 -58.42
C ASN A 587 -20.25 -5.49 -57.67
N TYR A 588 -20.33 -5.41 -56.37
CA TYR A 588 -19.29 -4.79 -55.57
C TYR A 588 -18.37 -5.85 -54.94
N SER A 589 -17.06 -5.74 -55.19
CA SER A 589 -16.10 -6.59 -54.47
C SER A 589 -16.12 -6.30 -52.97
N ILE A 590 -16.02 -7.34 -52.15
CA ILE A 590 -16.00 -7.23 -50.68
C ILE A 590 -14.83 -6.35 -50.21
N SER A 591 -13.71 -6.33 -50.94
CA SER A 591 -12.55 -5.49 -50.63
C SER A 591 -12.83 -3.98 -50.81
N LYS A 592 -13.85 -3.62 -51.61
CA LYS A 592 -14.29 -2.24 -51.87
C LYS A 592 -15.43 -1.77 -50.98
N LEU A 593 -15.91 -2.59 -50.07
CA LEU A 593 -16.95 -2.26 -49.08
C LEU A 593 -16.32 -2.24 -47.71
N THR A 594 -16.73 -1.30 -46.86
CA THR A 594 -16.32 -1.29 -45.46
C THR A 594 -17.00 -2.40 -44.68
N ARG A 595 -16.38 -2.88 -43.58
CA ARG A 595 -17.00 -3.84 -42.66
C ARG A 595 -18.35 -3.37 -42.15
N ASP A 596 -18.44 -2.09 -41.76
CA ASP A 596 -19.71 -1.50 -41.30
C ASP A 596 -20.78 -1.61 -42.36
N ASN A 597 -20.44 -1.35 -43.65
CA ASN A 597 -21.41 -1.47 -44.73
C ASN A 597 -21.87 -2.93 -44.95
N ILE A 598 -20.93 -3.89 -44.88
CA ILE A 598 -21.26 -5.32 -44.97
C ILE A 598 -22.14 -5.72 -43.78
N HIS A 599 -21.78 -5.31 -42.57
CA HIS A 599 -22.58 -5.62 -41.38
C HIS A 599 -23.97 -4.99 -41.44
N ASP A 600 -24.14 -3.82 -42.06
CA ASP A 600 -25.47 -3.23 -42.31
C ASP A 600 -26.33 -4.08 -43.27
N LEU A 601 -25.68 -4.69 -44.30
CA LEU A 601 -26.37 -5.48 -45.31
C LEU A 601 -26.81 -6.86 -44.81
N PHE A 602 -26.14 -7.43 -43.78
CA PHE A 602 -26.40 -8.76 -43.27
C PHE A 602 -27.08 -8.75 -41.92
N THR A 603 -28.01 -9.67 -41.73
CA THR A 603 -28.49 -10.10 -40.39
C THR A 603 -27.88 -11.47 -40.11
N MET A 604 -27.37 -11.66 -38.91
CA MET A 604 -26.80 -12.95 -38.49
C MET A 604 -27.49 -13.44 -37.21
N VAL A 605 -27.97 -14.70 -37.23
CA VAL A 605 -28.47 -15.41 -36.06
C VAL A 605 -27.48 -16.54 -35.77
N LEU A 606 -26.77 -16.41 -34.66
CA LEU A 606 -25.72 -17.33 -34.25
C LEU A 606 -26.28 -18.57 -33.55
N GLN A 607 -25.51 -19.65 -33.53
CA GLN A 607 -25.76 -20.86 -32.79
C GLN A 607 -25.82 -20.57 -31.29
N ASP A 608 -24.81 -19.87 -30.76
CA ASP A 608 -24.78 -19.42 -29.38
C ASP A 608 -25.54 -18.09 -29.25
N THR A 609 -26.75 -18.19 -28.73
CA THR A 609 -27.62 -17.03 -28.55
C THR A 609 -27.19 -16.22 -27.34
N TRP A 610 -26.76 -14.97 -27.54
CA TRP A 610 -26.35 -14.08 -26.47
C TRP A 610 -27.42 -13.03 -26.16
N LEU A 611 -27.73 -12.91 -24.87
CA LEU A 611 -28.55 -11.81 -24.32
C LEU A 611 -27.70 -10.96 -23.40
N PHE A 612 -27.91 -9.66 -23.46
CA PHE A 612 -27.26 -8.69 -22.59
C PHE A 612 -28.08 -8.49 -21.31
N GLU A 613 -27.39 -8.07 -20.24
CA GLU A 613 -28.10 -7.60 -19.05
C GLU A 613 -28.96 -6.38 -19.41
N GLY A 614 -30.25 -6.46 -19.19
CA GLY A 614 -31.19 -5.44 -19.58
C GLY A 614 -32.63 -5.97 -19.70
N SER A 615 -33.58 -5.12 -20.09
CA SER A 615 -34.96 -5.59 -20.31
C SER A 615 -35.08 -6.46 -21.56
N ILE A 616 -36.14 -7.28 -21.64
CA ILE A 616 -36.45 -8.06 -22.84
C ILE A 616 -36.54 -7.12 -24.07
N LYS A 617 -37.25 -6.00 -23.95
CA LYS A 617 -37.38 -5.05 -25.05
C LYS A 617 -36.03 -4.45 -25.47
N ASP A 618 -35.11 -4.16 -24.51
CA ASP A 618 -33.79 -3.65 -24.85
C ASP A 618 -32.95 -4.70 -25.57
N ASN A 619 -33.07 -5.94 -25.19
CA ASN A 619 -32.42 -7.06 -25.86
C ASN A 619 -32.89 -7.29 -27.27
N ILE A 620 -34.22 -7.10 -27.55
CA ILE A 620 -34.79 -7.23 -28.89
C ILE A 620 -34.47 -6.01 -29.74
N ARG A 621 -34.62 -4.80 -29.20
CA ARG A 621 -34.26 -3.55 -29.87
C ARG A 621 -32.79 -3.47 -30.23
N TYR A 622 -31.92 -3.82 -29.25
CA TYR A 622 -30.44 -3.77 -29.31
C TYR A 622 -29.96 -2.39 -29.81
N ASN A 623 -29.36 -2.29 -30.98
CA ASN A 623 -28.90 -1.01 -31.56
C ASN A 623 -29.87 -0.35 -32.52
N GLN A 624 -31.11 -0.83 -32.69
CA GLN A 624 -32.18 -0.26 -33.54
C GLN A 624 -32.95 0.81 -32.75
N LEU A 625 -32.29 1.95 -32.43
CA LEU A 625 -32.80 2.95 -31.51
C LEU A 625 -34.07 3.63 -32.02
N ASP A 626 -34.32 3.65 -33.36
CA ASP A 626 -35.49 4.29 -34.00
C ASP A 626 -36.71 3.39 -33.98
N VAL A 627 -36.62 2.15 -33.52
CA VAL A 627 -37.73 1.19 -33.48
C VAL A 627 -38.64 1.49 -32.29
N SER A 628 -39.94 1.62 -32.55
CA SER A 628 -40.96 1.83 -31.51
C SER A 628 -41.27 0.56 -30.71
N ASP A 629 -41.80 0.72 -29.49
CA ASP A 629 -42.21 -0.42 -28.65
C ASP A 629 -43.33 -1.24 -29.36
N ASP A 630 -44.24 -0.59 -30.13
CA ASP A 630 -45.28 -1.26 -30.91
C ASP A 630 -44.70 -2.18 -32.03
N GLU A 631 -43.60 -1.75 -32.66
CA GLU A 631 -42.91 -2.59 -33.65
C GLU A 631 -42.23 -3.82 -32.99
N ILE A 632 -41.69 -3.64 -31.78
CA ILE A 632 -41.13 -4.77 -31.00
C ILE A 632 -42.21 -5.78 -30.67
N VAL A 633 -43.38 -5.33 -30.17
CA VAL A 633 -44.52 -6.20 -29.86
C VAL A 633 -44.99 -6.94 -31.11
N LYS A 634 -45.16 -6.25 -32.24
CA LYS A 634 -45.55 -6.87 -33.52
C LYS A 634 -44.59 -7.96 -33.97
N VAL A 635 -43.28 -7.73 -33.85
CA VAL A 635 -42.28 -8.74 -34.20
C VAL A 635 -42.34 -9.90 -33.22
N CYS A 636 -42.53 -9.69 -31.93
CA CYS A 636 -42.72 -10.76 -30.95
C CYS A 636 -43.95 -11.58 -31.18
N GLU A 637 -45.06 -10.98 -31.61
CA GLU A 637 -46.25 -11.70 -32.05
C GLU A 637 -45.96 -12.59 -33.27
N VAL A 638 -45.25 -12.03 -34.26
CA VAL A 638 -44.88 -12.80 -35.48
C VAL A 638 -43.99 -13.99 -35.15
N VAL A 639 -43.02 -13.89 -34.23
CA VAL A 639 -42.15 -15.03 -33.85
C VAL A 639 -42.80 -15.96 -32.83
N GLY A 640 -43.94 -15.59 -32.25
CA GLY A 640 -44.66 -16.41 -31.25
C GLY A 640 -44.10 -16.22 -29.81
N LEU A 641 -43.38 -15.17 -29.56
CA LEU A 641 -42.76 -14.86 -28.26
C LEU A 641 -43.68 -14.00 -27.35
N ASP A 642 -44.60 -13.24 -27.93
CA ASP A 642 -45.45 -12.29 -27.21
C ASP A 642 -46.27 -12.95 -26.10
N HIS A 643 -46.86 -14.13 -26.39
CA HIS A 643 -47.62 -14.86 -25.38
C HIS A 643 -46.80 -15.16 -24.15
N TYR A 644 -45.58 -15.68 -24.32
CA TYR A 644 -44.62 -15.94 -23.22
C TYR A 644 -44.29 -14.68 -22.44
N ILE A 645 -43.94 -13.60 -23.13
CA ILE A 645 -43.59 -12.33 -22.49
C ILE A 645 -44.74 -11.80 -21.64
N LYS A 646 -46.03 -11.89 -22.14
CA LYS A 646 -47.21 -11.48 -21.41
C LYS A 646 -47.52 -12.28 -20.17
N THR A 647 -47.00 -13.53 -20.05
CA THR A 647 -47.11 -14.32 -18.81
C THR A 647 -46.17 -13.89 -17.71
N LEU A 648 -45.13 -13.12 -18.03
CA LEU A 648 -44.13 -12.61 -17.09
C LEU A 648 -44.69 -11.40 -16.32
N SER A 649 -44.35 -11.29 -15.03
CA SER A 649 -44.91 -10.28 -14.11
C SER A 649 -44.75 -8.82 -14.56
N LYS A 650 -43.69 -8.51 -15.34
CA LYS A 650 -43.40 -7.17 -15.88
C LYS A 650 -43.44 -7.13 -17.41
N GLY A 651 -43.87 -8.21 -18.08
CA GLY A 651 -43.89 -8.29 -19.52
C GLY A 651 -42.58 -7.94 -20.19
N TYR A 652 -42.61 -7.04 -21.16
CA TYR A 652 -41.43 -6.59 -21.93
C TYR A 652 -40.37 -5.84 -21.11
N ASP A 653 -40.75 -5.32 -19.94
CA ASP A 653 -39.84 -4.58 -19.05
C ASP A 653 -39.12 -5.47 -18.01
N ILE A 654 -39.37 -6.80 -18.06
CA ILE A 654 -38.64 -7.72 -17.18
C ILE A 654 -37.14 -7.65 -17.48
N TYR A 655 -36.34 -7.57 -16.42
CA TYR A 655 -34.89 -7.45 -16.52
C TYR A 655 -34.24 -8.85 -16.52
N ILE A 656 -33.43 -9.11 -17.52
CA ILE A 656 -32.63 -10.34 -17.66
C ILE A 656 -31.28 -10.11 -16.98
N ASN A 657 -31.04 -10.80 -15.87
CA ASN A 657 -29.79 -10.68 -15.10
C ASN A 657 -28.71 -11.69 -15.56
N SER A 658 -29.14 -12.82 -16.12
CA SER A 658 -28.23 -13.85 -16.65
C SER A 658 -28.86 -14.55 -17.86
N VAL A 659 -28.01 -15.07 -18.73
CA VAL A 659 -28.41 -15.84 -19.90
C VAL A 659 -29.24 -17.08 -19.50
N ASP A 660 -28.94 -17.67 -18.33
CA ASP A 660 -29.60 -18.90 -17.83
C ASP A 660 -30.99 -18.64 -17.24
N SER A 661 -31.42 -17.38 -17.11
CA SER A 661 -32.77 -17.04 -16.62
C SER A 661 -33.87 -17.24 -17.68
N VAL A 662 -33.48 -17.52 -18.93
CA VAL A 662 -34.40 -17.70 -20.08
C VAL A 662 -34.08 -19.03 -20.75
N SER A 663 -35.08 -19.76 -21.16
CA SER A 663 -34.89 -21.05 -21.85
C SER A 663 -34.16 -20.88 -23.18
N ALA A 664 -33.50 -21.95 -23.65
CA ALA A 664 -32.76 -21.93 -24.92
C ALA A 664 -33.63 -21.51 -26.12
N GLY A 665 -34.89 -22.02 -26.17
CA GLY A 665 -35.82 -21.70 -27.22
C GLY A 665 -36.28 -20.23 -27.20
N GLU A 666 -36.63 -19.71 -26.04
CA GLU A 666 -37.02 -18.31 -25.89
C GLU A 666 -35.87 -17.37 -26.23
N ARG A 667 -34.62 -17.68 -25.80
CA ARG A 667 -33.40 -16.94 -26.20
C ARG A 667 -33.27 -16.87 -27.73
N GLN A 668 -33.50 -18.04 -28.40
CA GLN A 668 -33.40 -18.10 -29.85
C GLN A 668 -34.51 -17.30 -30.53
N LEU A 669 -35.74 -17.34 -30.02
CA LEU A 669 -36.84 -16.50 -30.51
C LEU A 669 -36.52 -15.00 -30.31
N MET A 670 -35.93 -14.59 -29.20
CA MET A 670 -35.49 -13.21 -28.99
C MET A 670 -34.43 -12.76 -30.01
N THR A 671 -33.46 -13.62 -30.33
CA THR A 671 -32.43 -13.28 -31.35
C THR A 671 -33.01 -13.27 -32.76
N ILE A 672 -33.99 -14.13 -33.05
CA ILE A 672 -34.78 -14.06 -34.32
C ILE A 672 -35.58 -12.76 -34.38
N ALA A 673 -36.27 -12.37 -33.29
CA ALA A 673 -36.99 -11.10 -33.21
C ALA A 673 -36.06 -9.91 -33.45
N ARG A 674 -34.86 -9.90 -32.83
CA ARG A 674 -33.79 -8.91 -33.08
C ARG A 674 -33.43 -8.85 -34.56
N GLY A 675 -33.29 -10.01 -35.21
CA GLY A 675 -32.98 -10.12 -36.63
C GLY A 675 -34.09 -9.66 -37.55
N MET A 676 -35.37 -9.77 -37.13
CA MET A 676 -36.51 -9.28 -37.90
C MET A 676 -36.65 -7.75 -37.89
N LEU A 677 -36.26 -7.12 -36.79
CA LEU A 677 -36.24 -5.65 -36.69
C LEU A 677 -35.20 -5.06 -37.65
N LYS A 678 -34.11 -5.77 -37.89
CA LYS A 678 -33.09 -5.33 -38.86
C LYS A 678 -33.52 -5.63 -40.29
N LYS A 679 -33.84 -4.58 -41.03
CA LYS A 679 -34.32 -4.63 -42.43
C LYS A 679 -33.13 -4.88 -43.38
N SER A 680 -32.48 -6.02 -43.33
CA SER A 680 -31.36 -6.37 -44.19
C SER A 680 -31.76 -7.31 -45.34
N PRO A 681 -31.13 -7.18 -46.53
CA PRO A 681 -31.41 -8.05 -47.68
C PRO A 681 -30.78 -9.45 -47.59
N PHE A 682 -29.75 -9.59 -46.75
CA PHE A 682 -29.03 -10.86 -46.57
C PHE A 682 -29.23 -11.39 -45.16
N LEU A 683 -29.27 -12.71 -45.02
CA LEU A 683 -29.44 -13.40 -43.74
C LEU A 683 -28.44 -14.55 -43.64
N ILE A 684 -27.86 -14.68 -42.48
CA ILE A 684 -27.02 -15.82 -42.09
C ILE A 684 -27.66 -16.48 -40.89
N LEU A 685 -27.91 -17.78 -40.98
CA LEU A 685 -28.42 -18.60 -39.91
C LEU A 685 -27.42 -19.71 -39.60
N ASP A 686 -26.89 -19.71 -38.38
CA ASP A 686 -26.11 -20.84 -37.85
C ASP A 686 -27.06 -21.70 -37.00
N GLU A 687 -27.47 -22.86 -37.52
CA GLU A 687 -28.55 -23.65 -36.98
C GLU A 687 -28.11 -24.40 -35.72
N ALA A 688 -28.70 -24.02 -34.58
CA ALA A 688 -28.62 -24.80 -33.37
C ALA A 688 -29.94 -24.82 -32.60
N THR A 689 -30.63 -25.93 -32.73
CA THR A 689 -31.81 -26.25 -31.92
C THR A 689 -31.59 -27.55 -31.14
N SER A 690 -30.33 -27.97 -30.90
CA SER A 690 -29.96 -29.25 -30.29
C SER A 690 -30.44 -29.43 -28.84
N ASN A 691 -30.91 -28.37 -28.17
CA ASN A 691 -31.31 -28.39 -26.77
C ASN A 691 -32.68 -27.79 -26.52
N VAL A 692 -33.63 -27.87 -27.49
CA VAL A 692 -34.96 -27.28 -27.40
C VAL A 692 -35.99 -28.41 -27.50
N ASP A 693 -37.09 -28.33 -26.72
CA ASP A 693 -38.20 -29.28 -26.82
C ASP A 693 -38.91 -29.17 -28.17
N THR A 694 -39.53 -30.26 -28.63
CA THR A 694 -40.14 -30.39 -29.98
C THR A 694 -41.17 -29.30 -30.28
N ARG A 695 -41.97 -28.88 -29.27
CA ARG A 695 -42.99 -27.84 -29.48
C ARG A 695 -42.35 -26.46 -29.72
N THR A 696 -41.39 -26.09 -28.89
CA THR A 696 -40.66 -24.81 -29.04
C THR A 696 -39.83 -24.83 -30.31
N GLU A 697 -39.30 -25.98 -30.69
CA GLU A 697 -38.59 -26.16 -31.95
C GLU A 697 -39.47 -25.82 -33.18
N GLU A 698 -40.73 -26.28 -33.22
CA GLU A 698 -41.66 -25.96 -34.30
C GLU A 698 -41.92 -24.43 -34.35
N ILE A 699 -42.04 -23.76 -33.19
CA ILE A 699 -42.22 -22.32 -33.11
C ILE A 699 -41.00 -21.57 -33.68
N VAL A 700 -39.81 -22.00 -33.25
CA VAL A 700 -38.53 -21.44 -33.74
C VAL A 700 -38.40 -21.63 -35.25
N GLN A 701 -38.72 -22.81 -35.77
CA GLN A 701 -38.68 -23.10 -37.21
C GLN A 701 -39.61 -22.22 -37.99
N LYS A 702 -40.85 -22.03 -37.54
CA LYS A 702 -41.83 -21.13 -38.17
C LYS A 702 -41.35 -19.68 -38.12
N ALA A 703 -40.72 -19.25 -37.03
CA ALA A 703 -40.14 -17.94 -36.91
C ALA A 703 -38.96 -17.72 -37.90
N MET A 704 -38.06 -18.74 -38.03
CA MET A 704 -36.99 -18.74 -39.01
C MET A 704 -37.49 -18.64 -40.45
N ASP A 705 -38.51 -19.44 -40.83
CA ASP A 705 -39.09 -19.40 -42.17
C ASP A 705 -39.67 -18.02 -42.50
N LYS A 706 -40.26 -17.36 -41.52
CA LYS A 706 -40.74 -15.95 -41.69
C LYS A 706 -39.58 -14.94 -41.85
N LEU A 707 -38.47 -15.17 -41.14
CA LEU A 707 -37.29 -14.33 -41.23
C LEU A 707 -36.57 -14.47 -42.57
N ILE A 708 -36.54 -15.67 -43.14
CA ILE A 708 -35.91 -16.01 -44.43
C ILE A 708 -36.68 -15.38 -45.61
N LYS A 709 -37.98 -15.18 -45.50
CA LYS A 709 -38.83 -14.75 -46.59
C LYS A 709 -38.35 -13.47 -47.22
N ASN A 710 -38.17 -13.48 -48.57
CA ASN A 710 -37.66 -12.34 -49.38
C ASN A 710 -36.23 -11.90 -49.09
N LYS A 711 -35.42 -12.76 -48.49
CA LYS A 711 -33.98 -12.48 -48.24
C LYS A 711 -33.11 -13.55 -48.90
N THR A 712 -31.94 -13.19 -49.36
CA THR A 712 -30.92 -14.18 -49.72
C THR A 712 -30.33 -14.73 -48.41
N SER A 713 -30.48 -16.04 -48.18
CA SER A 713 -30.21 -16.65 -46.84
C SER A 713 -29.15 -17.72 -46.98
N PHE A 714 -28.15 -17.67 -46.11
CA PHE A 714 -27.16 -18.73 -45.89
C PHE A 714 -27.45 -19.44 -44.62
N ILE A 715 -27.61 -20.76 -44.69
CA ILE A 715 -27.95 -21.58 -43.53
C ILE A 715 -26.90 -22.67 -43.38
N ILE A 716 -26.19 -22.65 -42.25
CA ILE A 716 -25.34 -23.78 -41.87
C ILE A 716 -26.26 -24.85 -41.36
N ALA A 717 -26.62 -25.81 -42.22
CA ALA A 717 -27.70 -26.72 -41.96
C ALA A 717 -27.19 -28.01 -41.28
N HIS A 718 -27.83 -28.33 -40.14
CA HIS A 718 -27.70 -29.62 -39.44
C HIS A 718 -29.01 -30.41 -39.43
N ARG A 719 -30.07 -29.90 -40.08
CA ARG A 719 -31.40 -30.54 -40.15
C ARG A 719 -31.82 -30.88 -41.56
N LEU A 720 -32.37 -32.07 -41.67
CA LEU A 720 -32.83 -32.62 -42.94
C LEU A 720 -33.90 -31.74 -43.63
N SER A 721 -34.88 -31.23 -42.87
CA SER A 721 -35.94 -30.36 -43.44
C SER A 721 -35.40 -29.07 -44.03
N THR A 722 -34.41 -28.45 -43.38
CA THR A 722 -33.78 -27.20 -43.84
C THR A 722 -32.96 -27.43 -45.11
N ILE A 723 -32.23 -28.58 -45.19
CA ILE A 723 -31.42 -28.94 -46.31
C ILE A 723 -32.31 -29.27 -47.54
N LYS A 724 -33.33 -30.11 -47.35
CA LYS A 724 -34.22 -30.53 -48.39
C LYS A 724 -34.98 -29.39 -49.07
N ASN A 725 -35.36 -28.39 -48.32
CA ASN A 725 -36.10 -27.25 -48.79
C ASN A 725 -35.24 -26.05 -49.24
N ALA A 726 -33.93 -26.25 -49.44
CA ALA A 726 -33.02 -25.22 -49.93
C ALA A 726 -33.06 -25.16 -51.45
N ASP A 727 -32.99 -23.90 -51.98
CA ASP A 727 -32.94 -23.68 -53.44
C ASP A 727 -31.58 -24.07 -54.02
N LEU A 728 -30.52 -23.94 -53.18
CA LEU A 728 -29.17 -24.30 -53.51
C LEU A 728 -28.47 -24.93 -52.28
N ILE A 729 -27.88 -26.09 -52.46
CA ILE A 729 -27.06 -26.74 -51.46
C ILE A 729 -25.59 -26.66 -51.91
N LEU A 730 -24.74 -26.17 -51.03
CA LEU A 730 -23.28 -26.14 -51.20
C LEU A 730 -22.67 -27.20 -50.28
N VAL A 731 -22.12 -28.27 -50.90
CA VAL A 731 -21.47 -29.35 -50.16
C VAL A 731 -19.99 -29.02 -50.01
N VAL A 732 -19.59 -28.80 -48.75
CA VAL A 732 -18.21 -28.39 -48.40
C VAL A 732 -17.49 -29.61 -47.81
N LYS A 733 -16.33 -29.91 -48.42
CA LYS A 733 -15.40 -30.95 -47.97
C LYS A 733 -13.99 -30.49 -48.08
N ASP A 734 -13.19 -30.63 -47.03
CA ASP A 734 -11.76 -30.23 -46.95
C ASP A 734 -11.44 -28.83 -47.48
N GLY A 735 -12.32 -27.87 -47.16
CA GLY A 735 -12.16 -26.46 -47.51
C GLY A 735 -12.54 -26.10 -48.94
N ASN A 736 -13.22 -26.99 -49.68
CA ASN A 736 -13.68 -26.71 -51.03
C ASN A 736 -15.16 -27.07 -51.19
N ILE A 737 -15.88 -26.43 -52.12
CA ILE A 737 -17.22 -26.87 -52.58
C ILE A 737 -17.01 -28.00 -53.55
N VAL A 738 -17.41 -29.20 -53.16
CA VAL A 738 -17.27 -30.42 -54.01
C VAL A 738 -18.49 -30.67 -54.87
N GLU A 739 -19.68 -30.23 -54.39
CA GLU A 739 -20.96 -30.38 -55.11
C GLU A 739 -21.83 -29.13 -54.84
N GLN A 740 -22.62 -28.76 -55.83
CA GLN A 740 -23.63 -27.71 -55.71
C GLN A 740 -24.87 -28.02 -56.56
N GLY A 741 -26.06 -27.80 -56.02
CA GLY A 741 -27.32 -28.07 -56.72
C GLY A 741 -28.49 -28.15 -55.73
N ASN A 742 -29.68 -28.52 -56.18
CA ASN A 742 -30.80 -28.77 -55.28
C ASN A 742 -30.79 -30.22 -54.73
N HIS A 743 -31.66 -30.54 -53.81
CA HIS A 743 -31.73 -31.85 -53.17
C HIS A 743 -31.89 -32.98 -54.17
N GLU A 744 -32.83 -32.85 -55.14
CA GLU A 744 -33.09 -33.89 -56.13
C GLU A 744 -31.92 -34.14 -57.08
N GLU A 745 -31.26 -33.04 -57.53
CA GLU A 745 -30.09 -33.11 -58.36
C GLU A 745 -28.94 -33.83 -57.70
N LEU A 746 -28.63 -33.45 -56.43
CA LEU A 746 -27.51 -34.01 -55.67
C LEU A 746 -27.73 -35.46 -55.24
N MET A 747 -28.97 -35.85 -54.93
CA MET A 747 -29.31 -37.23 -54.66
C MET A 747 -29.14 -38.11 -55.89
N LYS A 748 -29.51 -37.62 -57.10
CA LYS A 748 -29.30 -38.32 -58.37
C LYS A 748 -27.82 -38.48 -58.73
N LEU A 749 -26.97 -37.56 -58.36
CA LEU A 749 -25.53 -37.66 -58.54
C LEU A 749 -24.88 -38.77 -57.74
N GLY A 750 -25.48 -39.17 -56.60
CA GLY A 750 -24.96 -40.25 -55.74
C GLY A 750 -23.59 -39.96 -55.12
N GLY A 751 -23.21 -38.67 -55.02
CA GLY A 751 -21.90 -38.23 -54.54
C GLY A 751 -21.86 -37.96 -53.04
N SER A 752 -20.97 -37.02 -52.65
CA SER A 752 -20.72 -36.68 -51.22
C SER A 752 -21.95 -36.21 -50.51
N TYR A 753 -22.91 -35.57 -51.19
CA TYR A 753 -24.20 -35.19 -50.62
C TYR A 753 -25.05 -36.39 -50.25
N ALA A 754 -25.24 -37.29 -51.19
CA ALA A 754 -26.04 -38.51 -50.98
C ALA A 754 -25.45 -39.40 -49.89
N GLU A 755 -24.11 -39.49 -49.86
CA GLU A 755 -23.36 -40.21 -48.81
C GLU A 755 -23.60 -39.59 -47.44
N LEU A 756 -23.52 -38.27 -47.30
CA LEU A 756 -23.77 -37.53 -46.08
C LEU A 756 -25.25 -37.64 -45.67
N TYR A 757 -26.16 -37.52 -46.63
CA TYR A 757 -27.60 -37.68 -46.40
C TYR A 757 -27.98 -39.06 -45.84
N ASN A 758 -27.52 -40.10 -46.49
CA ASN A 758 -27.82 -41.48 -46.10
C ASN A 758 -27.16 -41.84 -44.77
N SER A 759 -25.93 -41.38 -44.52
CA SER A 759 -25.22 -41.69 -43.26
C SER A 759 -25.78 -40.96 -41.99
N GLN A 760 -26.34 -39.79 -42.18
CA GLN A 760 -26.84 -38.97 -41.03
C GLN A 760 -28.33 -39.06 -40.83
N PHE A 761 -29.14 -39.35 -41.88
CA PHE A 761 -30.59 -39.16 -41.84
C PHE A 761 -31.43 -40.38 -42.28
N GLU A 762 -30.84 -41.49 -42.71
CA GLU A 762 -31.57 -42.75 -42.94
C GLU A 762 -31.85 -43.58 -41.68
N LEU A 763 -31.34 -43.13 -40.51
CA LEU A 763 -31.53 -43.76 -39.23
C LEU A 763 -32.67 -43.16 -38.42
N GLU A 764 -33.36 -42.14 -38.91
CA GLU A 764 -34.59 -41.58 -38.38
C GLU A 764 -35.79 -42.02 -39.28
#